data_68cb9e4f7e7ef03a4694c013a97cb558
#
_entry.id   68cb9e4f7e7ef03a4694c013a97cb558
#
_cell.length_a   1.000
_cell.length_b   1.000
_cell.length_c   1.000
_cell.angle_alpha   90.00
_cell.angle_beta   90.00
_cell.angle_gamma   90.00
#
_symmetry.space_group_name_H-M   'P 1'
#
loop_
_entity.id
_entity.type
_entity.pdbx_description
1 polymer ?
#
loop_
_entity_poly.entity_id
_entity_poly.type
_entity_poly.pdbx_seq_one_letter_code
_entity_poly.pdbx_strand_id
1 'polypeptide(L)'
;MELETGAGKVLPVYIEEEMQKSYIDYAMSVIVQRALPDVRDGLKPVHRRILYAMQEAGMASNKPYKKSARIVGEVLGKYHPHGDTAVYDAIVRLAQDFSTRYLMVDGHGNFGSVDGDSAAAMRYTEVRMTKIAETMLEDIEKETVDFVPNYDESLKEPSVLPAKVPALLINGSAGIAVGMATNIPPHNLGEVVDGLVMLIDNPDVEVPQLMTAIKGPDFPTGAIILGTEGIKNAYNTGRGIVKIRARAEIEPMQKGKHRIVVTEIPYQVNKARLIEGIAQLVKDGVIEGITDLRDESDRRGMRVVIELKSDAVPDVVLNQLYKHTQLQTSFGIIMLALVNGHPRILNLKQILNYYLEHQKDVITRRTRYELGKAKERAHILEGLKIALDHLDEVISTIRSSANADTAKAALMEKFSLSQRQAQAILDMRLQRLTGLERKKIDDEYIDVLETIDWLESVLADEHKVLGIIKEDLLEMKKKFGDARRTELSVDFSSMEIEDLIAEEDIVITISHQGYIKRQTLDNFRSQKRGGVGKTGGSGKKNDDCAEHLFLSTTHHNILFFTNKGRVYRQKGYEIPEAGRTAKGTAIINLLPIEQGEKITAVIPVKEFKEDQFMFMATNKGTVKKTNLNDFNSARKAGLIAMTLDDNEELIGVELTDGSSEIVLATRRGLAIRFDEQDVRPMGRTAHGVRGIQLGFDDEVVAMDSVTNENEEVLTATEEGLGKRTAVSEYRKQTRGGKGVINIKVTEKTGAVVGMKVINPEQEILLITAAGIIIRIDGEGISQFGRNAQGVKLMTLNEGDKVVSLAAVQQDNE
;
A
#
# COMPACT_ATOMS: atom_id res chain seq x y z
N MET A 1 -29.15 35.97 -45.06
CA MET A 1 -28.50 36.95 -45.93
C MET A 1 -27.60 36.15 -46.87
N GLU A 2 -28.10 35.93 -48.11
CA GLU A 2 -27.34 35.22 -49.16
C GLU A 2 -26.37 36.19 -49.80
N LEU A 3 -25.10 36.02 -49.67
CA LEU A 3 -24.06 36.74 -50.42
C LEU A 3 -23.80 35.96 -51.71
N GLU A 4 -24.41 36.43 -52.82
CA GLU A 4 -24.03 35.95 -54.12
C GLU A 4 -22.67 36.57 -54.50
N THR A 5 -21.63 35.81 -54.37
CA THR A 5 -20.36 36.07 -55.06
C THR A 5 -20.30 35.13 -56.26
N GLY A 6 -19.93 35.61 -57.42
CA GLY A 6 -20.02 34.96 -58.73
C GLY A 6 -19.28 33.63 -58.93
N ALA A 7 -19.08 32.86 -57.91
CA ALA A 7 -18.50 31.53 -57.89
C ALA A 7 -19.08 30.67 -56.75
N GLY A 8 -20.33 30.23 -56.88
CA GLY A 8 -20.96 29.25 -56.03
C GLY A 8 -21.82 29.80 -54.87
N LYS A 9 -22.69 28.94 -54.30
CA LYS A 9 -23.59 29.25 -53.19
C LYS A 9 -22.81 29.16 -51.87
N VAL A 10 -22.68 30.30 -51.18
CA VAL A 10 -22.06 30.32 -49.82
C VAL A 10 -23.13 29.96 -48.79
N LEU A 11 -22.93 28.85 -48.09
CA LEU A 11 -23.78 28.45 -46.96
C LEU A 11 -23.15 28.93 -45.66
N PRO A 12 -23.86 29.67 -44.79
CA PRO A 12 -23.35 30.06 -43.49
C PRO A 12 -23.28 28.80 -42.57
N VAL A 13 -22.13 28.58 -41.93
CA VAL A 13 -21.92 27.55 -40.94
C VAL A 13 -21.59 28.26 -39.63
N TYR A 14 -22.33 27.95 -38.56
CA TYR A 14 -22.04 28.46 -37.24
C TYR A 14 -20.87 27.70 -36.62
N ILE A 15 -19.87 28.42 -36.10
CA ILE A 15 -18.67 27.84 -35.57
C ILE A 15 -18.96 26.91 -34.36
N GLU A 16 -19.97 27.24 -33.56
CA GLU A 16 -20.40 26.44 -32.42
C GLU A 16 -20.92 25.08 -32.86
N GLU A 17 -21.73 25.01 -33.91
CA GLU A 17 -22.28 23.74 -34.43
C GLU A 17 -21.17 22.87 -35.04
N GLU A 18 -20.27 23.49 -35.82
CA GLU A 18 -19.16 22.80 -36.47
C GLU A 18 -18.15 22.28 -35.41
N MET A 19 -17.84 23.11 -34.42
CA MET A 19 -16.96 22.69 -33.29
C MET A 19 -17.59 21.55 -32.49
N GLN A 20 -18.89 21.63 -32.17
CA GLN A 20 -19.58 20.57 -31.44
C GLN A 20 -19.56 19.25 -32.22
N LYS A 21 -19.89 19.28 -33.51
CA LYS A 21 -19.87 18.09 -34.37
C LYS A 21 -18.46 17.50 -34.49
N SER A 22 -17.49 18.33 -34.85
CA SER A 22 -16.10 17.89 -35.01
C SER A 22 -15.52 17.35 -33.71
N TYR A 23 -15.86 17.93 -32.55
CA TYR A 23 -15.42 17.44 -31.25
C TYR A 23 -16.04 16.07 -30.89
N ILE A 24 -17.34 15.88 -31.20
CA ILE A 24 -18.02 14.60 -31.01
C ILE A 24 -17.38 13.53 -31.90
N ASP A 25 -17.16 13.81 -33.18
CA ASP A 25 -16.54 12.87 -34.12
C ASP A 25 -15.12 12.53 -33.70
N TYR A 26 -14.33 13.50 -33.25
CA TYR A 26 -13.01 13.27 -32.68
C TYR A 26 -13.07 12.44 -31.42
N ALA A 27 -13.95 12.76 -30.47
CA ALA A 27 -14.10 11.99 -29.21
C ALA A 27 -14.50 10.54 -29.49
N MET A 28 -15.45 10.31 -30.39
CA MET A 28 -15.86 8.95 -30.79
C MET A 28 -14.71 8.18 -31.44
N SER A 29 -13.94 8.81 -32.32
CA SER A 29 -12.76 8.19 -32.92
C SER A 29 -11.71 7.82 -31.87
N VAL A 30 -11.40 8.71 -30.91
CA VAL A 30 -10.42 8.44 -29.85
C VAL A 30 -10.90 7.33 -28.92
N ILE A 31 -12.18 7.28 -28.57
CA ILE A 31 -12.78 6.27 -27.69
C ILE A 31 -12.74 4.90 -28.37
N VAL A 32 -13.31 4.79 -29.58
CA VAL A 32 -13.56 3.50 -30.24
C VAL A 32 -12.33 2.99 -31.01
N GLN A 33 -11.57 3.90 -31.66
CA GLN A 33 -10.54 3.52 -32.63
C GLN A 33 -9.09 3.79 -32.17
N ARG A 34 -8.87 4.23 -30.90
CA ARG A 34 -7.50 4.56 -30.45
C ARG A 34 -7.17 4.13 -29.03
N ALA A 35 -7.91 4.63 -28.02
CA ALA A 35 -7.44 4.59 -26.62
C ALA A 35 -7.89 3.36 -25.85
N LEU A 36 -9.07 2.82 -26.15
CA LEU A 36 -9.68 1.74 -25.38
C LEU A 36 -9.49 0.37 -26.03
N PRO A 37 -9.27 -0.68 -25.22
CA PRO A 37 -9.21 -2.07 -25.69
C PRO A 37 -10.61 -2.63 -25.93
N ASP A 38 -10.74 -3.58 -26.87
CA ASP A 38 -11.94 -4.42 -27.00
C ASP A 38 -11.91 -5.49 -25.89
N VAL A 39 -13.05 -5.77 -25.27
CA VAL A 39 -13.15 -6.72 -24.15
C VAL A 39 -12.81 -8.16 -24.59
N ARG A 40 -13.04 -8.51 -25.86
CA ARG A 40 -12.90 -9.84 -26.44
C ARG A 40 -11.45 -10.26 -26.60
N ASP A 41 -10.62 -9.42 -27.26
CA ASP A 41 -9.20 -9.71 -27.52
C ASP A 41 -8.23 -8.89 -26.67
N GLY A 42 -8.73 -7.92 -25.89
CA GLY A 42 -7.90 -7.09 -25.01
C GLY A 42 -6.99 -6.09 -25.70
N LEU A 43 -7.12 -5.92 -27.02
CA LEU A 43 -6.22 -5.13 -27.82
C LEU A 43 -6.83 -3.78 -28.23
N LYS A 44 -5.98 -2.76 -28.27
CA LYS A 44 -6.29 -1.51 -28.97
C LYS A 44 -6.13 -1.75 -30.47
N PRO A 45 -6.77 -0.94 -31.33
CA PRO A 45 -6.66 -1.10 -32.79
C PRO A 45 -5.22 -1.14 -33.30
N VAL A 46 -4.32 -0.32 -32.77
CA VAL A 46 -2.90 -0.31 -33.19
C VAL A 46 -2.21 -1.66 -32.89
N HIS A 47 -2.45 -2.26 -31.72
CA HIS A 47 -1.86 -3.56 -31.35
C HIS A 47 -2.39 -4.68 -32.23
N ARG A 48 -3.70 -4.70 -32.50
CA ARG A 48 -4.36 -5.68 -33.36
C ARG A 48 -3.79 -5.62 -34.79
N ARG A 49 -3.67 -4.41 -35.34
CA ARG A 49 -3.08 -4.16 -36.66
C ARG A 49 -1.62 -4.59 -36.75
N ILE A 50 -0.83 -4.36 -35.70
CA ILE A 50 0.58 -4.80 -35.63
C ILE A 50 0.65 -6.34 -35.70
N LEU A 51 -0.10 -7.05 -34.87
CA LEU A 51 -0.04 -8.53 -34.83
C LEU A 51 -0.57 -9.11 -36.15
N TYR A 52 -1.64 -8.57 -36.71
CA TYR A 52 -2.18 -9.00 -38.01
C TYR A 52 -1.19 -8.78 -39.15
N ALA A 53 -0.56 -7.61 -39.22
CA ALA A 53 0.46 -7.31 -40.23
C ALA A 53 1.70 -8.22 -40.06
N MET A 54 2.09 -8.56 -38.83
CA MET A 54 3.18 -9.53 -38.59
C MET A 54 2.84 -10.94 -39.09
N GLN A 55 1.59 -11.36 -38.93
CA GLN A 55 1.09 -12.64 -39.46
C GLN A 55 1.14 -12.68 -40.99
N GLU A 56 0.62 -11.64 -41.67
CA GLU A 56 0.65 -11.53 -43.12
C GLU A 56 2.10 -11.48 -43.66
N ALA A 57 3.01 -10.78 -42.95
CA ALA A 57 4.41 -10.71 -43.32
C ALA A 57 5.17 -12.01 -43.03
N GLY A 58 4.54 -13.04 -42.47
CA GLY A 58 5.13 -14.33 -42.12
C GLY A 58 6.24 -14.21 -41.06
N MET A 59 6.04 -13.37 -40.05
CA MET A 59 7.00 -13.12 -38.95
C MET A 59 6.71 -14.02 -37.73
N ALA A 60 6.53 -15.32 -37.97
CA ALA A 60 6.28 -16.30 -36.91
C ALA A 60 7.51 -16.49 -35.99
N SER A 61 7.27 -17.00 -34.79
CA SER A 61 8.28 -17.20 -33.73
C SER A 61 9.45 -18.10 -34.13
N ASN A 62 9.20 -19.02 -35.07
CA ASN A 62 10.22 -19.95 -35.61
C ASN A 62 10.94 -19.40 -36.87
N LYS A 63 10.64 -18.20 -37.31
CA LYS A 63 11.25 -17.56 -38.48
C LYS A 63 12.34 -16.57 -38.04
N PRO A 64 13.26 -16.21 -38.93
CA PRO A 64 14.25 -15.17 -38.64
C PRO A 64 13.62 -13.83 -38.30
N TYR A 65 14.29 -13.06 -37.43
CA TYR A 65 13.92 -11.68 -37.14
C TYR A 65 13.93 -10.81 -38.40
N LYS A 66 13.02 -9.82 -38.42
CA LYS A 66 13.01 -8.78 -39.48
C LYS A 66 13.13 -7.40 -38.82
N LYS A 67 13.69 -6.42 -39.57
CA LYS A 67 13.84 -5.04 -39.08
C LYS A 67 12.50 -4.47 -38.65
N SER A 68 12.46 -3.78 -37.50
CA SER A 68 11.25 -3.14 -37.00
C SER A 68 10.67 -2.12 -37.98
N ALA A 69 11.54 -1.40 -38.72
CA ALA A 69 11.13 -0.45 -39.75
C ALA A 69 10.29 -1.10 -40.84
N ARG A 70 10.49 -2.38 -41.15
CA ARG A 70 9.68 -3.10 -42.16
C ARG A 70 8.24 -3.27 -41.69
N ILE A 71 8.04 -3.75 -40.45
CA ILE A 71 6.69 -3.96 -39.93
C ILE A 71 5.98 -2.62 -39.69
N VAL A 72 6.72 -1.59 -39.22
CA VAL A 72 6.15 -0.24 -39.10
C VAL A 72 5.63 0.26 -40.46
N GLY A 73 6.39 0.08 -41.53
CA GLY A 73 5.98 0.44 -42.89
C GLY A 73 4.76 -0.33 -43.40
N GLU A 74 4.70 -1.66 -43.15
CA GLU A 74 3.53 -2.48 -43.51
C GLU A 74 2.26 -2.05 -42.78
N VAL A 75 2.34 -1.75 -41.47
CA VAL A 75 1.23 -1.29 -40.65
C VAL A 75 0.72 0.07 -41.11
N LEU A 76 1.63 1.02 -41.36
CA LEU A 76 1.27 2.36 -41.82
C LEU A 76 0.63 2.36 -43.20
N GLY A 77 1.23 1.63 -44.13
CA GLY A 77 0.77 1.59 -45.51
C GLY A 77 -0.54 0.86 -45.72
N LYS A 78 -0.86 -0.12 -44.85
CA LYS A 78 -2.02 -0.99 -45.06
C LYS A 78 -3.18 -0.71 -44.09
N TYR A 79 -2.92 -0.36 -42.82
CA TYR A 79 -3.95 -0.45 -41.79
C TYR A 79 -4.05 0.76 -40.88
N HIS A 80 -2.93 1.47 -40.59
CA HIS A 80 -2.91 2.49 -39.54
C HIS A 80 -2.31 3.82 -40.01
N PRO A 81 -3.11 4.73 -40.62
CA PRO A 81 -2.63 5.98 -41.24
C PRO A 81 -2.30 7.06 -40.19
N HIS A 82 -1.34 6.77 -39.32
CA HIS A 82 -0.85 7.67 -38.26
C HIS A 82 0.67 7.73 -38.26
N GLY A 83 1.30 8.47 -37.33
CA GLY A 83 2.76 8.61 -37.28
C GLY A 83 3.52 7.28 -37.01
N ASP A 84 4.65 7.12 -37.65
CA ASP A 84 5.53 5.95 -37.53
C ASP A 84 6.03 5.73 -36.11
N THR A 85 6.29 6.80 -35.37
CA THR A 85 6.71 6.78 -33.96
C THR A 85 5.64 6.10 -33.08
N ALA A 86 4.35 6.40 -33.30
CA ALA A 86 3.28 5.80 -32.51
C ALA A 86 3.18 4.29 -32.72
N VAL A 87 3.36 3.81 -33.95
CA VAL A 87 3.38 2.37 -34.27
C VAL A 87 4.62 1.71 -33.68
N TYR A 88 5.79 2.34 -33.83
CA TYR A 88 7.02 1.80 -33.27
C TYR A 88 7.00 1.72 -31.75
N ASP A 89 6.53 2.77 -31.07
CA ASP A 89 6.38 2.78 -29.59
C ASP A 89 5.43 1.68 -29.11
N ALA A 90 4.35 1.40 -29.85
CA ALA A 90 3.46 0.29 -29.55
C ALA A 90 4.19 -1.08 -29.67
N ILE A 91 4.97 -1.27 -30.74
CA ILE A 91 5.80 -2.49 -30.91
C ILE A 91 6.81 -2.62 -29.77
N VAL A 92 7.49 -1.52 -29.40
CA VAL A 92 8.47 -1.49 -28.32
C VAL A 92 7.84 -1.93 -27.00
N ARG A 93 6.66 -1.39 -26.65
CA ARG A 93 5.94 -1.79 -25.41
C ARG A 93 5.56 -3.26 -25.40
N LEU A 94 5.13 -3.83 -26.51
CA LEU A 94 4.81 -5.25 -26.65
C LEU A 94 6.02 -6.18 -26.51
N ALA A 95 7.25 -5.63 -26.66
CA ALA A 95 8.52 -6.36 -26.53
C ALA A 95 9.24 -6.12 -25.19
N GLN A 96 8.77 -5.16 -24.34
CA GLN A 96 9.38 -4.83 -23.05
C GLN A 96 8.89 -5.75 -21.94
N ASP A 97 9.76 -6.51 -21.31
CA ASP A 97 9.48 -7.46 -20.24
C ASP A 97 9.10 -6.81 -18.91
N PHE A 98 9.43 -5.53 -18.72
CA PHE A 98 9.03 -4.70 -17.57
C PHE A 98 7.72 -3.93 -17.79
N SER A 99 7.20 -3.90 -19.03
CA SER A 99 5.95 -3.22 -19.39
C SER A 99 4.80 -4.20 -19.65
N THR A 100 5.08 -5.35 -20.25
CA THR A 100 4.12 -6.35 -20.69
C THR A 100 4.37 -7.67 -19.94
N ARG A 101 3.34 -8.22 -19.29
CA ARG A 101 3.49 -9.42 -18.46
C ARG A 101 3.74 -10.67 -19.29
N TYR A 102 3.06 -10.80 -20.44
CA TYR A 102 3.25 -11.86 -21.44
C TYR A 102 3.56 -11.22 -22.79
N LEU A 103 4.81 -11.28 -23.18
CA LEU A 103 5.30 -10.59 -24.37
C LEU A 103 4.59 -11.07 -25.63
N MET A 104 4.15 -10.14 -26.47
CA MET A 104 3.56 -10.43 -27.79
C MET A 104 4.57 -10.29 -28.92
N VAL A 105 5.62 -9.50 -28.72
CA VAL A 105 6.70 -9.30 -29.67
C VAL A 105 8.00 -9.79 -29.05
N ASP A 106 8.75 -10.60 -29.81
CA ASP A 106 10.11 -11.02 -29.52
C ASP A 106 11.06 -10.04 -30.21
N GLY A 107 11.76 -9.22 -29.41
CA GLY A 107 12.61 -8.13 -29.85
C GLY A 107 14.11 -8.50 -29.76
N HIS A 108 14.88 -8.16 -30.80
CA HIS A 108 16.32 -8.28 -30.82
C HIS A 108 16.98 -6.91 -31.02
N GLY A 109 17.76 -6.47 -30.03
CA GLY A 109 18.37 -5.15 -29.96
C GLY A 109 18.03 -4.41 -28.65
N ASN A 110 18.16 -3.08 -28.66
CA ASN A 110 17.79 -2.23 -27.50
C ASN A 110 16.37 -1.74 -27.64
N PHE A 111 15.47 -2.25 -26.78
CA PHE A 111 14.06 -1.84 -26.64
C PHE A 111 13.80 -0.95 -25.44
N GLY A 112 14.83 -0.27 -24.92
CA GLY A 112 14.72 0.55 -23.70
C GLY A 112 15.02 -0.22 -22.43
N SER A 113 14.97 0.48 -21.30
CA SER A 113 15.22 -0.09 -19.98
C SER A 113 14.26 0.46 -18.92
N VAL A 114 14.26 -0.18 -17.74
CA VAL A 114 13.55 0.30 -16.55
C VAL A 114 14.05 1.69 -16.08
N ASP A 115 15.24 2.11 -16.51
CA ASP A 115 15.78 3.44 -16.25
C ASP A 115 15.15 4.54 -17.11
N GLY A 116 14.31 4.15 -18.06
CA GLY A 116 13.61 5.06 -18.96
C GLY A 116 14.43 5.43 -20.19
N ASP A 117 15.47 4.65 -20.48
CA ASP A 117 16.17 4.77 -21.76
C ASP A 117 15.21 4.49 -22.91
N SER A 118 15.33 5.30 -23.96
CA SER A 118 14.55 5.10 -25.17
C SER A 118 15.03 3.89 -25.94
N ALA A 119 14.12 3.23 -26.66
CA ALA A 119 14.49 2.20 -27.62
C ALA A 119 15.40 2.77 -28.72
N ALA A 120 16.28 1.94 -29.24
CA ALA A 120 17.07 2.31 -30.41
C ALA A 120 16.15 2.56 -31.63
N ALA A 121 16.57 3.39 -32.57
CA ALA A 121 15.76 3.67 -33.77
C ALA A 121 15.39 2.37 -34.50
N MET A 122 14.19 2.32 -35.09
CA MET A 122 13.57 1.14 -35.73
C MET A 122 14.39 0.49 -36.83
N ARG A 123 15.37 1.22 -37.39
CA ARG A 123 16.32 0.66 -38.38
C ARG A 123 17.37 -0.27 -37.78
N TYR A 124 17.60 -0.18 -36.47
CA TYR A 124 18.58 -1.02 -35.75
C TYR A 124 17.93 -2.23 -35.09
N THR A 125 16.73 -2.09 -34.58
CA THR A 125 16.01 -3.15 -33.88
C THR A 125 15.37 -4.15 -34.84
N GLU A 126 15.19 -5.38 -34.38
CA GLU A 126 14.57 -6.46 -35.13
C GLU A 126 13.49 -7.13 -34.29
N VAL A 127 12.45 -7.62 -34.96
CA VAL A 127 11.27 -8.18 -34.28
C VAL A 127 10.73 -9.41 -35.00
N ARG A 128 10.01 -10.22 -34.23
CA ARG A 128 9.13 -11.31 -34.70
C ARG A 128 8.02 -11.54 -33.66
N MET A 129 7.00 -12.29 -33.98
CA MET A 129 5.98 -12.69 -33.01
C MET A 129 6.56 -13.67 -31.97
N THR A 130 6.02 -13.62 -30.76
CA THR A 130 6.23 -14.67 -29.76
C THR A 130 5.25 -15.84 -30.02
N LYS A 131 5.50 -16.98 -29.40
CA LYS A 131 4.57 -18.13 -29.49
C LYS A 131 3.18 -17.81 -28.95
N ILE A 132 3.07 -17.00 -27.89
CA ILE A 132 1.78 -16.59 -27.33
C ILE A 132 1.04 -15.62 -28.27
N ALA A 133 1.76 -14.76 -29.00
CA ALA A 133 1.12 -13.90 -30.00
C ALA A 133 0.55 -14.68 -31.19
N GLU A 134 1.16 -15.79 -31.58
CA GLU A 134 0.64 -16.67 -32.63
C GLU A 134 -0.73 -17.26 -32.22
N THR A 135 -0.93 -17.59 -30.93
CA THR A 135 -2.22 -18.13 -30.46
C THR A 135 -3.36 -17.09 -30.47
N MET A 136 -3.00 -15.78 -30.52
CA MET A 136 -4.00 -14.71 -30.69
C MET A 136 -4.60 -14.69 -32.09
N LEU A 137 -3.86 -15.20 -33.08
CA LEU A 137 -4.20 -15.18 -34.51
C LEU A 137 -4.56 -16.56 -35.07
N GLU A 138 -4.47 -17.58 -34.24
CA GLU A 138 -4.73 -18.98 -34.65
C GLU A 138 -6.15 -19.11 -35.19
N ASP A 139 -6.29 -19.85 -36.32
CA ASP A 139 -7.56 -20.05 -37.01
C ASP A 139 -8.23 -18.78 -37.60
N ILE A 140 -7.53 -17.65 -37.76
CA ILE A 140 -8.10 -16.41 -38.32
C ILE A 140 -8.55 -16.59 -39.78
N GLU A 141 -7.90 -17.48 -40.51
CA GLU A 141 -8.23 -17.81 -41.90
C GLU A 141 -9.48 -18.73 -42.04
N LYS A 142 -10.01 -19.21 -40.91
CA LYS A 142 -11.20 -20.09 -40.87
C LYS A 142 -12.52 -19.31 -40.63
N GLU A 143 -12.57 -18.06 -41.01
CA GLU A 143 -13.75 -17.17 -40.86
C GLU A 143 -14.25 -17.06 -39.40
N THR A 144 -13.34 -17.19 -38.44
CA THR A 144 -13.65 -17.17 -37.01
C THR A 144 -14.02 -15.78 -36.48
N VAL A 145 -13.62 -14.71 -37.18
CA VAL A 145 -13.90 -13.30 -36.84
C VAL A 145 -14.32 -12.54 -38.09
N ASP A 146 -14.98 -11.39 -37.87
CA ASP A 146 -15.40 -10.50 -38.94
C ASP A 146 -14.24 -9.62 -39.41
N PHE A 147 -14.18 -9.41 -40.74
CA PHE A 147 -13.25 -8.50 -41.40
C PHE A 147 -14.00 -7.25 -41.86
N VAL A 148 -13.42 -6.09 -41.58
CA VAL A 148 -13.92 -4.78 -41.97
C VAL A 148 -12.96 -4.15 -42.99
N PRO A 149 -13.42 -3.25 -43.86
CA PRO A 149 -12.53 -2.48 -44.73
C PRO A 149 -11.51 -1.69 -43.90
N ASN A 150 -10.26 -1.58 -44.41
CA ASN A 150 -9.26 -0.66 -43.89
C ASN A 150 -9.62 0.79 -44.17
N TYR A 151 -8.73 1.74 -43.80
CA TYR A 151 -8.97 3.19 -43.89
C TYR A 151 -9.22 3.73 -45.34
N ASP A 152 -8.70 3.04 -46.35
CA ASP A 152 -8.85 3.44 -47.79
C ASP A 152 -9.72 2.43 -48.60
N GLU A 153 -10.35 1.47 -47.91
CA GLU A 153 -11.18 0.41 -48.48
C GLU A 153 -10.48 -0.52 -49.47
N SER A 154 -9.14 -0.43 -49.60
CA SER A 154 -8.36 -1.29 -50.50
C SER A 154 -8.14 -2.68 -50.00
N LEU A 155 -8.10 -2.84 -48.69
CA LEU A 155 -7.86 -4.11 -47.98
C LEU A 155 -8.89 -4.35 -46.88
N LYS A 156 -8.85 -5.52 -46.27
CA LYS A 156 -9.67 -5.84 -45.09
C LYS A 156 -8.78 -6.12 -43.90
N GLU A 157 -9.20 -5.68 -42.73
CA GLU A 157 -8.58 -5.96 -41.45
C GLU A 157 -9.54 -6.65 -40.49
N PRO A 158 -9.07 -7.49 -39.53
CA PRO A 158 -9.95 -8.12 -38.58
C PRO A 158 -10.49 -7.10 -37.58
N SER A 159 -11.80 -7.16 -37.32
CA SER A 159 -12.45 -6.31 -36.31
C SER A 159 -12.00 -6.66 -34.89
N VAL A 160 -11.66 -7.92 -34.66
CA VAL A 160 -11.19 -8.52 -33.42
C VAL A 160 -10.34 -9.76 -33.76
N LEU A 161 -9.42 -10.17 -32.89
CA LEU A 161 -8.67 -11.42 -33.08
C LEU A 161 -9.38 -12.61 -32.44
N PRO A 162 -9.15 -13.87 -32.92
CA PRO A 162 -9.67 -15.07 -32.29
C PRO A 162 -9.27 -15.23 -30.81
N ALA A 163 -8.04 -14.83 -30.46
CA ALA A 163 -7.53 -14.64 -29.09
C ALA A 163 -7.72 -15.85 -28.17
N LYS A 164 -7.02 -16.96 -28.41
CA LYS A 164 -7.07 -18.15 -27.52
C LYS A 164 -6.63 -17.90 -26.08
N VAL A 165 -6.00 -16.75 -25.78
CA VAL A 165 -5.64 -16.32 -24.43
C VAL A 165 -6.38 -15.06 -24.05
N PRO A 166 -6.80 -14.87 -22.78
CA PRO A 166 -7.58 -13.73 -22.30
C PRO A 166 -6.68 -12.49 -22.11
N ALA A 167 -6.20 -11.91 -23.23
CA ALA A 167 -5.14 -10.90 -23.23
C ALA A 167 -5.52 -9.62 -22.48
N LEU A 168 -6.80 -9.26 -22.38
CA LEU A 168 -7.23 -8.10 -21.59
C LEU A 168 -6.82 -8.21 -20.12
N LEU A 169 -6.96 -9.39 -19.52
CA LEU A 169 -6.58 -9.61 -18.11
C LEU A 169 -5.11 -9.94 -17.95
N ILE A 170 -4.54 -10.82 -18.83
CA ILE A 170 -3.16 -11.27 -18.61
C ILE A 170 -2.11 -10.17 -18.86
N ASN A 171 -2.37 -9.21 -19.76
CA ASN A 171 -1.47 -8.10 -20.08
C ASN A 171 -2.01 -6.75 -19.59
N GLY A 172 -3.29 -6.68 -19.25
CA GLY A 172 -3.92 -5.42 -18.92
C GLY A 172 -3.99 -4.43 -20.08
N SER A 173 -4.45 -3.22 -19.80
CA SER A 173 -4.43 -2.12 -20.75
C SER A 173 -4.52 -0.79 -20.02
N ALA A 174 -3.75 0.22 -20.44
CA ALA A 174 -3.85 1.59 -19.95
C ALA A 174 -4.08 2.54 -21.12
N GLY A 175 -5.03 3.48 -21.00
CA GLY A 175 -5.33 4.44 -22.05
C GLY A 175 -6.16 5.61 -21.56
N ILE A 176 -5.93 6.78 -22.17
CA ILE A 176 -6.65 8.01 -21.87
C ILE A 176 -7.47 8.38 -23.11
N ALA A 177 -8.79 8.37 -22.97
CA ALA A 177 -9.72 8.80 -24.00
C ALA A 177 -10.34 10.15 -23.62
N VAL A 178 -11.26 10.65 -24.45
CA VAL A 178 -11.97 11.89 -24.13
C VAL A 178 -13.02 11.60 -23.05
N GLY A 179 -12.90 12.27 -21.92
CA GLY A 179 -13.82 12.15 -20.78
C GLY A 179 -13.74 10.85 -19.98
N MET A 180 -12.85 9.91 -20.34
CA MET A 180 -12.70 8.64 -19.65
C MET A 180 -11.28 8.06 -19.81
N ALA A 181 -10.90 7.17 -18.88
CA ALA A 181 -9.63 6.47 -18.93
C ALA A 181 -9.82 5.00 -18.57
N THR A 182 -8.98 4.14 -19.12
CA THR A 182 -8.85 2.73 -18.72
C THR A 182 -7.48 2.50 -18.09
N ASN A 183 -7.44 1.67 -17.05
CA ASN A 183 -6.20 1.24 -16.41
C ASN A 183 -6.42 -0.15 -15.79
N ILE A 184 -6.37 -1.17 -16.64
CA ILE A 184 -6.58 -2.57 -16.26
C ILE A 184 -5.20 -3.16 -15.96
N PRO A 185 -4.96 -3.66 -14.74
CA PRO A 185 -3.68 -4.27 -14.39
C PRO A 185 -3.51 -5.64 -15.03
N PRO A 186 -2.27 -6.09 -15.28
CA PRO A 186 -1.99 -7.45 -15.73
C PRO A 186 -2.23 -8.47 -14.61
N HIS A 187 -2.52 -9.72 -15.00
CA HIS A 187 -2.79 -10.86 -14.11
C HIS A 187 -2.01 -12.11 -14.54
N ASN A 188 -1.88 -13.04 -13.63
CA ASN A 188 -1.25 -14.34 -13.92
C ASN A 188 -2.15 -15.19 -14.83
N LEU A 189 -1.60 -15.73 -15.94
CA LEU A 189 -2.34 -16.55 -16.90
C LEU A 189 -2.97 -17.78 -16.25
N GLY A 190 -2.22 -18.47 -15.39
CA GLY A 190 -2.72 -19.67 -14.71
C GLY A 190 -3.94 -19.38 -13.85
N GLU A 191 -3.91 -18.26 -13.09
CA GLU A 191 -5.03 -17.83 -12.25
C GLU A 191 -6.26 -17.44 -13.07
N VAL A 192 -6.05 -16.71 -14.18
CA VAL A 192 -7.18 -16.30 -15.06
C VAL A 192 -7.81 -17.50 -15.74
N VAL A 193 -7.01 -18.46 -16.20
CA VAL A 193 -7.52 -19.72 -16.76
C VAL A 193 -8.30 -20.51 -15.72
N ASP A 194 -7.82 -20.64 -14.49
CA ASP A 194 -8.55 -21.30 -13.41
C ASP A 194 -9.89 -20.62 -13.12
N GLY A 195 -9.92 -19.29 -13.13
CA GLY A 195 -11.16 -18.50 -12.99
C GLY A 195 -12.14 -18.74 -14.15
N LEU A 196 -11.66 -18.83 -15.40
CA LEU A 196 -12.47 -19.18 -16.57
C LEU A 196 -13.02 -20.60 -16.49
N VAL A 197 -12.20 -21.56 -16.07
CA VAL A 197 -12.65 -22.95 -15.85
C VAL A 197 -13.74 -23.02 -14.79
N MET A 198 -13.57 -22.29 -13.66
CA MET A 198 -14.63 -22.20 -12.64
C MET A 198 -15.93 -21.61 -13.19
N LEU A 199 -15.85 -20.62 -14.07
CA LEU A 199 -17.02 -20.01 -14.70
C LEU A 199 -17.70 -20.95 -15.71
N ILE A 200 -16.92 -21.76 -16.46
CA ILE A 200 -17.44 -22.79 -17.37
C ILE A 200 -18.18 -23.87 -16.58
N ASP A 201 -17.59 -24.32 -15.47
CA ASP A 201 -18.17 -25.41 -14.65
C ASP A 201 -19.38 -24.94 -13.83
N ASN A 202 -19.42 -23.64 -13.44
CA ASN A 202 -20.52 -22.99 -12.71
C ASN A 202 -20.77 -21.57 -13.21
N PRO A 203 -21.73 -21.34 -14.11
CA PRO A 203 -22.05 -20.00 -14.62
C PRO A 203 -22.55 -19.01 -13.55
N ASP A 204 -23.09 -19.50 -12.43
CA ASP A 204 -23.63 -18.70 -11.34
C ASP A 204 -22.57 -18.27 -10.32
N VAL A 205 -21.27 -18.65 -10.53
CA VAL A 205 -20.17 -18.29 -9.64
C VAL A 205 -20.09 -16.77 -9.42
N GLU A 206 -20.01 -16.36 -8.17
CA GLU A 206 -19.90 -14.93 -7.78
C GLU A 206 -18.44 -14.47 -7.71
N VAL A 207 -18.23 -13.14 -7.79
CA VAL A 207 -16.89 -12.52 -7.76
C VAL A 207 -16.04 -12.98 -6.57
N PRO A 208 -16.54 -13.09 -5.33
CA PRO A 208 -15.74 -13.58 -4.20
C PRO A 208 -15.20 -15.00 -4.39
N GLN A 209 -15.95 -15.85 -5.08
CA GLN A 209 -15.50 -17.22 -5.38
C GLN A 209 -14.44 -17.21 -6.49
N LEU A 210 -14.62 -16.39 -7.53
CA LEU A 210 -13.61 -16.19 -8.58
C LEU A 210 -12.28 -15.67 -8.01
N MET A 211 -12.32 -14.89 -6.93
CA MET A 211 -11.11 -14.39 -6.25
C MET A 211 -10.32 -15.50 -5.54
N THR A 212 -10.86 -16.69 -5.35
CA THR A 212 -10.07 -17.83 -4.85
C THR A 212 -9.07 -18.32 -5.90
N ALA A 213 -9.42 -18.21 -7.18
CA ALA A 213 -8.56 -18.53 -8.31
C ALA A 213 -7.73 -17.31 -8.74
N ILE A 214 -8.40 -16.19 -9.01
CA ILE A 214 -7.75 -14.92 -9.45
C ILE A 214 -7.52 -14.04 -8.22
N LYS A 215 -6.36 -14.19 -7.61
CA LYS A 215 -6.05 -13.57 -6.31
C LYS A 215 -5.86 -12.05 -6.38
N GLY A 216 -5.39 -11.53 -7.52
CA GLY A 216 -5.11 -10.11 -7.70
C GLY A 216 -4.22 -9.83 -8.91
N PRO A 217 -3.88 -8.56 -9.16
CA PRO A 217 -2.92 -8.18 -10.20
C PRO A 217 -1.58 -8.90 -10.04
N ASP A 218 -0.90 -9.16 -11.17
CA ASP A 218 0.42 -9.77 -11.24
C ASP A 218 1.32 -8.95 -12.18
N PHE A 219 2.07 -8.01 -11.62
CA PHE A 219 2.87 -7.08 -12.39
C PHE A 219 4.16 -7.70 -12.91
N PRO A 220 4.63 -7.33 -14.12
CA PRO A 220 5.87 -7.85 -14.69
C PRO A 220 7.10 -7.54 -13.84
N THR A 221 7.10 -6.43 -13.10
CA THR A 221 8.18 -5.98 -12.22
C THR A 221 8.14 -6.60 -10.81
N GLY A 222 7.19 -7.51 -10.53
CA GLY A 222 7.03 -8.12 -9.20
C GLY A 222 6.44 -7.15 -8.18
N ALA A 223 7.18 -6.84 -7.12
CA ALA A 223 6.80 -5.99 -6.00
C ALA A 223 5.68 -6.59 -5.11
N ILE A 224 5.23 -5.83 -4.11
CA ILE A 224 4.28 -6.30 -3.09
C ILE A 224 3.02 -5.43 -3.13
N ILE A 225 1.85 -6.04 -3.24
CA ILE A 225 0.56 -5.35 -3.08
C ILE A 225 0.17 -5.40 -1.61
N LEU A 226 -0.15 -4.24 -1.04
CA LEU A 226 -0.55 -4.08 0.36
C LEU A 226 -2.07 -4.09 0.50
N GLY A 227 -2.58 -5.08 1.22
CA GLY A 227 -4.02 -5.23 1.49
C GLY A 227 -4.83 -5.75 0.29
N THR A 228 -5.99 -6.32 0.54
CA THR A 228 -6.86 -6.94 -0.46
C THR A 228 -8.12 -6.13 -0.80
N GLU A 229 -8.45 -5.11 0.02
CA GLU A 229 -9.69 -4.33 -0.13
C GLU A 229 -9.78 -3.59 -1.48
N GLY A 230 -8.67 -3.00 -1.94
CA GLY A 230 -8.63 -2.32 -3.25
C GLY A 230 -8.88 -3.28 -4.41
N ILE A 231 -8.39 -4.53 -4.29
CA ILE A 231 -8.61 -5.61 -5.28
C ILE A 231 -10.09 -6.02 -5.26
N LYS A 232 -10.67 -6.27 -4.07
CA LYS A 232 -12.08 -6.64 -3.92
C LYS A 232 -13.00 -5.58 -4.52
N ASN A 233 -12.74 -4.31 -4.24
CA ASN A 233 -13.50 -3.20 -4.79
C ASN A 233 -13.40 -3.17 -6.32
N ALA A 234 -12.18 -3.30 -6.88
CA ALA A 234 -11.96 -3.31 -8.32
C ALA A 234 -12.70 -4.46 -9.01
N TYR A 235 -12.64 -5.68 -8.44
CA TYR A 235 -13.26 -6.85 -9.04
C TYR A 235 -14.79 -6.84 -8.95
N ASN A 236 -15.37 -6.22 -7.91
CA ASN A 236 -16.82 -6.10 -7.77
C ASN A 236 -17.40 -4.94 -8.59
N THR A 237 -16.71 -3.79 -8.65
CA THR A 237 -17.28 -2.55 -9.21
C THR A 237 -16.61 -2.08 -10.49
N GLY A 238 -15.49 -2.69 -10.89
CA GLY A 238 -14.64 -2.21 -11.97
C GLY A 238 -13.73 -1.03 -11.60
N ARG A 239 -13.75 -0.56 -10.33
CA ARG A 239 -12.88 0.52 -9.84
C ARG A 239 -12.30 0.19 -8.48
N GLY A 240 -11.01 0.48 -8.29
CA GLY A 240 -10.32 0.26 -7.03
C GLY A 240 -8.95 0.93 -7.02
N ILE A 241 -8.34 1.00 -5.84
CA ILE A 241 -6.98 1.51 -5.68
C ILE A 241 -6.19 0.47 -4.89
N VAL A 242 -5.07 0.03 -5.44
CA VAL A 242 -4.13 -0.85 -4.75
C VAL A 242 -2.83 -0.11 -4.48
N LYS A 243 -2.24 -0.35 -3.31
CA LYS A 243 -0.91 0.18 -2.97
C LYS A 243 0.13 -0.86 -3.33
N ILE A 244 1.15 -0.44 -4.05
CA ILE A 244 2.26 -1.29 -4.48
C ILE A 244 3.52 -0.79 -3.79
N ARG A 245 4.26 -1.68 -3.15
CA ARG A 245 5.50 -1.40 -2.42
C ARG A 245 6.64 -2.17 -3.06
N ALA A 246 7.79 -1.53 -3.21
CA ALA A 246 9.04 -2.14 -3.64
C ALA A 246 9.44 -3.29 -2.69
N ARG A 247 10.10 -4.31 -3.22
CA ARG A 247 10.76 -5.33 -2.39
C ARG A 247 12.12 -4.79 -1.96
N ALA A 248 12.28 -4.60 -0.67
CA ALA A 248 13.51 -4.11 -0.07
C ALA A 248 13.90 -4.98 1.12
N GLU A 249 15.20 -5.25 1.25
CA GLU A 249 15.78 -6.04 2.33
C GLU A 249 16.86 -5.24 3.03
N ILE A 250 16.97 -5.40 4.36
CA ILE A 250 18.01 -4.78 5.17
C ILE A 250 19.13 -5.78 5.35
N GLU A 251 20.31 -5.47 4.79
CA GLU A 251 21.49 -6.31 4.89
C GLU A 251 22.51 -5.69 5.86
N PRO A 252 23.06 -6.47 6.81
CA PRO A 252 24.13 -5.99 7.69
C PRO A 252 25.45 -5.82 6.91
N MET A 253 26.22 -4.80 7.27
CA MET A 253 27.55 -4.51 6.75
C MET A 253 28.61 -4.61 7.85
N GLN A 254 29.90 -4.51 7.45
CA GLN A 254 31.01 -4.47 8.41
C GLN A 254 30.90 -3.22 9.31
N LYS A 255 31.42 -3.31 10.55
CA LYS A 255 31.44 -2.24 11.55
C LYS A 255 30.06 -1.76 12.03
N GLY A 256 29.08 -2.66 12.10
CA GLY A 256 27.74 -2.35 12.61
C GLY A 256 26.89 -1.45 11.71
N LYS A 257 27.31 -1.20 10.47
CA LYS A 257 26.52 -0.49 9.48
C LYS A 257 25.49 -1.41 8.83
N HIS A 258 24.46 -0.80 8.25
CA HIS A 258 23.43 -1.50 7.48
C HIS A 258 23.30 -0.87 6.09
N ARG A 259 22.74 -1.64 5.17
CA ARG A 259 22.32 -1.14 3.86
C ARG A 259 20.92 -1.66 3.53
N ILE A 260 20.15 -0.87 2.84
CA ILE A 260 18.87 -1.26 2.25
C ILE A 260 19.13 -1.63 0.81
N VAL A 261 18.68 -2.81 0.41
CA VAL A 261 18.83 -3.34 -0.96
C VAL A 261 17.45 -3.49 -1.56
N VAL A 262 17.18 -2.75 -2.64
CA VAL A 262 15.90 -2.82 -3.37
C VAL A 262 16.10 -3.70 -4.59
N THR A 263 15.32 -4.80 -4.67
CA THR A 263 15.39 -5.80 -5.75
C THR A 263 14.24 -5.71 -6.73
N GLU A 264 13.10 -5.14 -6.32
CA GLU A 264 11.93 -4.94 -7.17
C GLU A 264 11.32 -3.57 -6.89
N ILE A 265 10.87 -2.86 -7.93
CA ILE A 265 10.20 -1.56 -7.82
C ILE A 265 8.75 -1.67 -8.30
N PRO A 266 7.85 -0.77 -7.86
CA PRO A 266 6.47 -0.76 -8.31
C PRO A 266 6.35 -0.62 -9.83
N TYR A 267 5.30 -1.22 -10.38
CA TYR A 267 5.01 -1.18 -11.81
C TYR A 267 4.90 0.24 -12.35
N GLN A 268 5.49 0.50 -13.52
CA GLN A 268 5.54 1.80 -14.20
C GLN A 268 6.38 2.88 -13.49
N VAL A 269 7.17 2.52 -12.48
CA VAL A 269 8.13 3.43 -11.86
C VAL A 269 9.44 3.41 -12.65
N ASN A 270 9.98 4.60 -12.92
CA ASN A 270 11.29 4.78 -13.53
C ASN A 270 12.38 4.70 -12.45
N LYS A 271 13.32 3.75 -12.59
CA LYS A 271 14.37 3.49 -11.59
C LYS A 271 15.35 4.65 -11.45
N ALA A 272 15.81 5.24 -12.54
CA ALA A 272 16.75 6.36 -12.50
C ALA A 272 16.14 7.59 -11.79
N ARG A 273 14.90 7.97 -12.15
CA ARG A 273 14.19 9.08 -11.48
C ARG A 273 13.90 8.80 -10.01
N LEU A 274 13.65 7.54 -9.65
CA LEU A 274 13.49 7.14 -8.26
C LEU A 274 14.78 7.39 -7.47
N ILE A 275 15.93 6.96 -8.01
CA ILE A 275 17.25 7.14 -7.40
C ILE A 275 17.59 8.64 -7.28
N GLU A 276 17.37 9.42 -8.32
CA GLU A 276 17.55 10.89 -8.31
C GLU A 276 16.65 11.56 -7.24
N GLY A 277 15.38 11.12 -7.15
CA GLY A 277 14.43 11.61 -6.15
C GLY A 277 14.87 11.31 -4.73
N ILE A 278 15.40 10.11 -4.46
CA ILE A 278 15.96 9.76 -3.14
C ILE A 278 17.17 10.66 -2.83
N ALA A 279 18.10 10.82 -3.77
CA ALA A 279 19.27 11.67 -3.58
C ALA A 279 18.90 13.14 -3.29
N GLN A 280 17.86 13.66 -3.96
CA GLN A 280 17.35 15.01 -3.70
C GLN A 280 16.76 15.16 -2.29
N LEU A 281 15.94 14.18 -1.83
CA LEU A 281 15.37 14.19 -0.49
C LEU A 281 16.44 14.13 0.63
N VAL A 282 17.54 13.40 0.39
CA VAL A 282 18.70 13.38 1.28
C VAL A 282 19.40 14.74 1.32
N LYS A 283 19.60 15.37 0.16
CA LYS A 283 20.22 16.70 0.05
C LYS A 283 19.37 17.78 0.72
N ASP A 284 18.04 17.68 0.64
CA ASP A 284 17.09 18.63 1.25
C ASP A 284 16.88 18.35 2.75
N GLY A 285 17.52 17.32 3.33
CA GLY A 285 17.39 16.97 4.75
C GLY A 285 16.03 16.40 5.14
N VAL A 286 15.23 15.92 4.18
CA VAL A 286 13.94 15.30 4.44
C VAL A 286 14.12 13.85 4.92
N ILE A 287 15.12 13.16 4.37
CA ILE A 287 15.53 11.82 4.79
C ILE A 287 16.98 11.89 5.26
N GLU A 288 17.19 11.57 6.52
CA GLU A 288 18.51 11.53 7.14
C GLU A 288 19.01 10.09 7.27
N GLY A 289 20.30 9.92 7.60
CA GLY A 289 20.86 8.59 7.87
C GLY A 289 21.39 7.83 6.65
N ILE A 290 21.30 8.38 5.43
CA ILE A 290 21.86 7.78 4.21
C ILE A 290 23.28 8.33 3.99
N THR A 291 24.25 7.43 3.66
CA THR A 291 25.64 7.80 3.34
C THR A 291 25.98 7.67 1.87
N ASP A 292 25.39 6.69 1.20
CA ASP A 292 25.66 6.43 -0.22
C ASP A 292 24.46 5.78 -0.91
N LEU A 293 24.33 6.03 -2.21
CA LEU A 293 23.23 5.53 -3.03
C LEU A 293 23.80 5.09 -4.38
N ARG A 294 23.69 3.78 -4.69
CA ARG A 294 24.25 3.20 -5.91
C ARG A 294 23.25 2.31 -6.62
N ASP A 295 23.32 2.31 -7.94
CA ASP A 295 22.68 1.31 -8.78
C ASP A 295 23.69 0.22 -9.14
N GLU A 296 23.47 -0.99 -8.61
CA GLU A 296 24.26 -2.19 -8.87
C GLU A 296 23.51 -3.20 -9.75
N SER A 297 22.47 -2.75 -10.46
CA SER A 297 21.68 -3.61 -11.34
C SER A 297 22.52 -4.18 -12.47
N ASP A 298 22.41 -5.48 -12.70
CA ASP A 298 23.12 -6.19 -13.76
C ASP A 298 22.17 -7.19 -14.48
N ARG A 299 22.73 -8.07 -15.30
CA ARG A 299 21.97 -9.10 -16.03
C ARG A 299 21.28 -10.13 -15.11
N ARG A 300 21.64 -10.20 -13.83
CA ARG A 300 21.04 -11.08 -12.83
C ARG A 300 19.79 -10.49 -12.21
N GLY A 301 19.62 -9.18 -12.32
CA GLY A 301 18.43 -8.49 -11.82
C GLY A 301 18.70 -7.07 -11.34
N MET A 302 17.64 -6.44 -10.87
CA MET A 302 17.67 -5.12 -10.27
C MET A 302 18.30 -5.17 -8.88
N ARG A 303 19.18 -4.21 -8.58
CA ARG A 303 19.81 -4.05 -7.28
C ARG A 303 20.16 -2.59 -7.02
N VAL A 304 19.30 -1.88 -6.32
CA VAL A 304 19.57 -0.52 -5.82
C VAL A 304 20.03 -0.62 -4.39
N VAL A 305 21.23 -0.10 -4.09
CA VAL A 305 21.86 -0.18 -2.78
C VAL A 305 21.88 1.19 -2.12
N ILE A 306 21.32 1.29 -0.92
CA ILE A 306 21.25 2.49 -0.07
C ILE A 306 22.04 2.19 1.20
N GLU A 307 23.24 2.77 1.36
CA GLU A 307 24.06 2.59 2.55
C GLU A 307 23.66 3.57 3.64
N LEU A 308 23.59 3.08 4.87
CA LEU A 308 23.14 3.85 6.03
C LEU A 308 24.34 4.27 6.90
N LYS A 309 24.17 5.36 7.67
CA LYS A 309 25.07 5.73 8.76
C LYS A 309 25.00 4.68 9.86
N SER A 310 26.05 4.60 10.69
CA SER A 310 26.12 3.63 11.78
C SER A 310 25.12 3.89 12.90
N ASP A 311 24.65 5.13 13.04
CA ASP A 311 23.69 5.60 14.02
C ASP A 311 22.24 5.65 13.49
N ALA A 312 22.03 5.35 12.20
CA ALA A 312 20.70 5.33 11.61
C ALA A 312 19.96 4.02 11.94
N VAL A 313 18.68 4.13 12.25
CA VAL A 313 17.76 2.99 12.42
C VAL A 313 17.23 2.58 11.05
N PRO A 314 17.59 1.38 10.54
CA PRO A 314 17.29 1.00 9.15
C PRO A 314 15.80 0.99 8.81
N ASP A 315 14.95 0.50 9.72
CA ASP A 315 13.51 0.43 9.51
C ASP A 315 12.86 1.82 9.40
N VAL A 316 13.32 2.78 10.19
CA VAL A 316 12.85 4.17 10.13
C VAL A 316 13.19 4.79 8.79
N VAL A 317 14.43 4.62 8.32
CA VAL A 317 14.86 5.14 7.01
C VAL A 317 14.07 4.48 5.89
N LEU A 318 13.86 3.16 5.94
CA LEU A 318 13.07 2.43 4.97
C LEU A 318 11.61 2.92 4.93
N ASN A 319 11.02 3.16 6.09
CA ASN A 319 9.67 3.70 6.21
C ASN A 319 9.56 5.14 5.65
N GLN A 320 10.56 5.99 5.90
CA GLN A 320 10.63 7.32 5.30
C GLN A 320 10.76 7.26 3.78
N LEU A 321 11.56 6.32 3.24
CA LEU A 321 11.68 6.06 1.82
C LEU A 321 10.33 5.65 1.20
N TYR A 322 9.57 4.74 1.84
CA TYR A 322 8.24 4.36 1.37
C TYR A 322 7.24 5.52 1.40
N LYS A 323 7.34 6.40 2.38
CA LYS A 323 6.43 7.55 2.51
C LYS A 323 6.71 8.66 1.50
N HIS A 324 7.98 8.97 1.26
CA HIS A 324 8.38 10.16 0.52
C HIS A 324 8.82 9.88 -0.92
N THR A 325 8.93 8.62 -1.34
CA THR A 325 9.41 8.24 -2.67
C THR A 325 8.45 7.30 -3.38
N GLN A 326 8.75 7.03 -4.67
CA GLN A 326 8.02 6.05 -5.47
C GLN A 326 8.36 4.57 -5.15
N LEU A 327 9.13 4.30 -4.08
CA LEU A 327 9.25 2.94 -3.54
C LEU A 327 7.92 2.39 -3.03
N GLN A 328 6.96 3.25 -2.73
CA GLN A 328 5.57 2.89 -2.55
C GLN A 328 4.69 3.84 -3.37
N THR A 329 3.79 3.27 -4.17
CA THR A 329 2.87 4.04 -5.02
C THR A 329 1.47 3.45 -5.00
N SER A 330 0.50 4.24 -5.46
CA SER A 330 -0.87 3.77 -5.62
C SER A 330 -1.17 3.53 -7.09
N PHE A 331 -1.75 2.36 -7.41
CA PHE A 331 -2.24 2.03 -8.75
C PHE A 331 -3.77 2.08 -8.75
N GLY A 332 -4.32 3.04 -9.49
CA GLY A 332 -5.76 3.18 -9.66
C GLY A 332 -6.26 2.21 -10.73
N ILE A 333 -7.08 1.23 -10.35
CA ILE A 333 -7.69 0.26 -11.26
C ILE A 333 -8.97 0.86 -11.84
N ILE A 334 -9.09 0.87 -13.17
CA ILE A 334 -10.29 1.25 -13.92
C ILE A 334 -10.48 0.23 -15.03
N MET A 335 -11.43 -0.69 -14.85
CA MET A 335 -11.70 -1.79 -15.77
C MET A 335 -12.68 -1.36 -16.86
N LEU A 336 -12.29 -0.36 -17.67
CA LEU A 336 -13.05 0.17 -18.79
C LEU A 336 -12.61 -0.49 -20.09
N ALA A 337 -13.53 -1.09 -20.83
CA ALA A 337 -13.28 -1.69 -22.13
C ALA A 337 -14.44 -1.46 -23.09
N LEU A 338 -14.23 -1.70 -24.38
CA LEU A 338 -15.28 -1.63 -25.40
C LEU A 338 -16.05 -2.93 -25.44
N VAL A 339 -17.37 -2.83 -25.30
CA VAL A 339 -18.32 -3.93 -25.50
C VAL A 339 -19.21 -3.56 -26.68
N ASN A 340 -19.08 -4.25 -27.80
CA ASN A 340 -19.79 -3.96 -29.04
C ASN A 340 -19.65 -2.46 -29.47
N GLY A 341 -18.41 -1.94 -29.37
CA GLY A 341 -18.09 -0.55 -29.72
C GLY A 341 -18.50 0.51 -28.67
N HIS A 342 -19.12 0.13 -27.55
CA HIS A 342 -19.52 1.03 -26.49
C HIS A 342 -18.61 0.90 -25.26
N PRO A 343 -18.09 2.01 -24.70
CA PRO A 343 -17.25 1.95 -23.50
C PRO A 343 -18.09 1.59 -22.26
N ARG A 344 -17.66 0.58 -21.52
CA ARG A 344 -18.30 0.13 -20.28
C ARG A 344 -17.28 -0.15 -19.20
N ILE A 345 -17.57 0.22 -17.96
CA ILE A 345 -16.84 -0.23 -16.78
C ILE A 345 -17.39 -1.60 -16.42
N LEU A 346 -16.51 -2.58 -16.33
CA LEU A 346 -16.87 -3.98 -16.15
C LEU A 346 -16.30 -4.50 -14.83
N ASN A 347 -17.02 -5.39 -14.17
CA ASN A 347 -16.49 -6.18 -13.06
C ASN A 347 -15.73 -7.42 -13.60
N LEU A 348 -15.04 -8.14 -12.71
CA LEU A 348 -14.23 -9.30 -13.10
C LEU A 348 -15.08 -10.37 -13.82
N LYS A 349 -16.23 -10.75 -13.25
CA LYS A 349 -17.14 -11.77 -13.83
C LYS A 349 -17.61 -11.37 -15.23
N GLN A 350 -17.94 -10.09 -15.44
CA GLN A 350 -18.37 -9.60 -16.76
C GLN A 350 -17.27 -9.71 -17.81
N ILE A 351 -16.03 -9.38 -17.46
CA ILE A 351 -14.88 -9.50 -18.39
C ILE A 351 -14.67 -10.96 -18.79
N LEU A 352 -14.69 -11.87 -17.82
CA LEU A 352 -14.56 -13.31 -18.10
C LEU A 352 -15.71 -13.83 -18.95
N ASN A 353 -16.95 -13.40 -18.70
CA ASN A 353 -18.11 -13.78 -19.50
C ASN A 353 -18.00 -13.31 -20.95
N TYR A 354 -17.65 -12.04 -21.20
CA TYR A 354 -17.48 -11.54 -22.57
C TYR A 354 -16.37 -12.24 -23.34
N TYR A 355 -15.29 -12.60 -22.65
CA TYR A 355 -14.25 -13.41 -23.25
C TYR A 355 -14.76 -14.82 -23.59
N LEU A 356 -15.50 -15.48 -22.69
CA LEU A 356 -16.07 -16.80 -22.91
C LEU A 356 -17.10 -16.80 -24.05
N GLU A 357 -17.97 -15.79 -24.13
CA GLU A 357 -18.91 -15.61 -25.24
C GLU A 357 -18.19 -15.44 -26.58
N HIS A 358 -17.11 -14.68 -26.59
CA HIS A 358 -16.26 -14.53 -27.78
C HIS A 358 -15.65 -15.88 -28.20
N GLN A 359 -15.11 -16.67 -27.26
CA GLN A 359 -14.56 -17.98 -27.57
C GLN A 359 -15.63 -18.95 -28.08
N LYS A 360 -16.85 -18.93 -27.56
CA LYS A 360 -17.98 -19.70 -28.09
C LYS A 360 -18.24 -19.37 -29.55
N ASP A 361 -18.26 -18.07 -29.91
CA ASP A 361 -18.48 -17.64 -31.31
C ASP A 361 -17.33 -18.11 -32.22
N VAL A 362 -16.07 -17.91 -31.77
CA VAL A 362 -14.87 -18.34 -32.50
C VAL A 362 -14.90 -19.85 -32.77
N ILE A 363 -15.13 -20.69 -31.74
CA ILE A 363 -15.19 -22.16 -31.88
C ILE A 363 -16.36 -22.57 -32.78
N THR A 364 -17.52 -21.95 -32.61
CA THR A 364 -18.70 -22.27 -33.44
C THR A 364 -18.44 -21.95 -34.93
N ARG A 365 -17.84 -20.77 -35.23
CA ARG A 365 -17.48 -20.39 -36.60
C ARG A 365 -16.39 -21.29 -37.17
N ARG A 366 -15.34 -21.59 -36.39
CA ARG A 366 -14.32 -22.57 -36.79
C ARG A 366 -14.92 -23.93 -37.16
N THR A 367 -15.78 -24.45 -36.29
CA THR A 367 -16.43 -25.76 -36.50
C THR A 367 -17.32 -25.76 -37.76
N ARG A 368 -18.05 -24.66 -38.02
CA ARG A 368 -18.85 -24.53 -39.26
C ARG A 368 -17.98 -24.49 -40.50
N TYR A 369 -16.87 -23.77 -40.45
CA TYR A 369 -15.91 -23.70 -41.56
C TYR A 369 -15.32 -25.10 -41.85
N GLU A 370 -14.83 -25.78 -40.80
CA GLU A 370 -14.26 -27.12 -40.89
C GLU A 370 -15.30 -28.14 -41.36
N LEU A 371 -16.54 -28.06 -40.88
CA LEU A 371 -17.65 -28.88 -41.35
C LEU A 371 -17.96 -28.67 -42.84
N GLY A 372 -17.96 -27.41 -43.29
CA GLY A 372 -18.10 -27.07 -44.71
C GLY A 372 -17.01 -27.73 -45.58
N LYS A 373 -15.73 -27.59 -45.10
CA LYS A 373 -14.60 -28.24 -45.79
C LYS A 373 -14.63 -29.75 -45.77
N ALA A 374 -15.01 -30.34 -44.63
CA ALA A 374 -15.18 -31.80 -44.54
C ALA A 374 -16.30 -32.31 -45.46
N LYS A 375 -17.45 -31.64 -45.53
CA LYS A 375 -18.55 -31.96 -46.46
C LYS A 375 -18.13 -31.81 -47.93
N GLU A 376 -17.40 -30.72 -48.29
CA GLU A 376 -16.82 -30.57 -49.63
C GLU A 376 -15.87 -31.73 -49.97
N ARG A 377 -15.01 -32.15 -49.01
CA ARG A 377 -14.08 -33.26 -49.18
C ARG A 377 -14.80 -34.62 -49.30
N ALA A 378 -15.77 -34.89 -48.42
CA ALA A 378 -16.61 -36.08 -48.47
C ALA A 378 -17.32 -36.23 -49.83
N HIS A 379 -17.89 -35.09 -50.32
CA HIS A 379 -18.56 -35.09 -51.63
C HIS A 379 -17.62 -35.47 -52.79
N ILE A 380 -16.36 -35.00 -52.75
CA ILE A 380 -15.35 -35.37 -53.78
C ILE A 380 -14.99 -36.84 -53.63
N LEU A 381 -14.74 -37.33 -52.41
CA LEU A 381 -14.39 -38.74 -52.14
C LEU A 381 -15.49 -39.71 -52.55
N GLU A 382 -16.75 -39.34 -52.30
CA GLU A 382 -17.92 -40.11 -52.77
C GLU A 382 -17.90 -40.27 -54.29
N GLY A 383 -17.69 -39.24 -55.06
CA GLY A 383 -17.55 -39.28 -56.50
C GLY A 383 -16.36 -40.13 -56.98
N LEU A 384 -15.21 -40.02 -56.27
CA LEU A 384 -14.07 -40.89 -56.58
C LEU A 384 -14.34 -42.37 -56.29
N LYS A 385 -15.09 -42.66 -55.20
CA LYS A 385 -15.50 -44.02 -54.86
C LYS A 385 -16.42 -44.62 -55.93
N ILE A 386 -17.43 -43.85 -56.37
CA ILE A 386 -18.28 -44.26 -57.49
C ILE A 386 -17.46 -44.58 -58.78
N ALA A 387 -16.48 -43.71 -59.09
CA ALA A 387 -15.62 -43.89 -60.24
C ALA A 387 -14.74 -45.16 -60.15
N LEU A 388 -14.25 -45.46 -58.91
CA LEU A 388 -13.40 -46.65 -58.69
C LEU A 388 -14.22 -47.92 -58.67
N ASP A 389 -15.49 -47.89 -58.29
CA ASP A 389 -16.44 -49.07 -58.37
C ASP A 389 -16.83 -49.36 -59.80
N HIS A 390 -16.84 -48.37 -60.71
CA HIS A 390 -17.18 -48.46 -62.12
C HIS A 390 -15.99 -48.13 -63.01
N LEU A 391 -14.77 -48.54 -62.65
CA LEU A 391 -13.51 -48.07 -63.24
C LEU A 391 -13.44 -48.23 -64.73
N ASP A 392 -13.79 -49.46 -65.24
CA ASP A 392 -13.70 -49.73 -66.67
C ASP A 392 -14.69 -48.93 -67.53
N GLU A 393 -15.86 -48.64 -66.97
CA GLU A 393 -16.87 -47.75 -67.60
C GLU A 393 -16.45 -46.33 -67.64
N VAL A 394 -15.87 -45.83 -66.56
CA VAL A 394 -15.35 -44.47 -66.45
C VAL A 394 -14.22 -44.28 -67.45
N ILE A 395 -13.26 -45.21 -67.51
CA ILE A 395 -12.13 -45.13 -68.46
C ILE A 395 -12.65 -45.16 -69.90
N SER A 396 -13.62 -46.06 -70.23
CA SER A 396 -14.21 -46.11 -71.54
C SER A 396 -14.92 -44.82 -71.91
N THR A 397 -15.70 -44.22 -71.03
CA THR A 397 -16.39 -42.95 -71.20
C THR A 397 -15.43 -41.78 -71.46
N ILE A 398 -14.32 -41.73 -70.74
CA ILE A 398 -13.30 -40.68 -70.91
C ILE A 398 -12.58 -40.87 -72.24
N ARG A 399 -12.22 -42.11 -72.62
CA ARG A 399 -11.50 -42.40 -73.90
C ARG A 399 -12.35 -42.15 -75.13
N SER A 400 -13.67 -42.36 -75.05
CA SER A 400 -14.63 -42.16 -76.16
C SER A 400 -15.02 -40.70 -76.34
N SER A 401 -14.72 -39.80 -75.39
CA SER A 401 -15.04 -38.37 -75.40
C SER A 401 -14.03 -37.58 -76.24
N ALA A 402 -14.51 -36.59 -76.99
CA ALA A 402 -13.67 -35.80 -77.91
C ALA A 402 -12.79 -34.76 -77.17
N ASN A 403 -13.22 -34.30 -75.99
CA ASN A 403 -12.47 -33.37 -75.15
C ASN A 403 -12.89 -33.48 -73.67
N ALA A 404 -12.20 -32.79 -72.77
CA ALA A 404 -12.44 -32.86 -71.33
C ALA A 404 -13.84 -32.38 -70.93
N ASP A 405 -14.44 -31.42 -71.61
CA ASP A 405 -15.78 -30.87 -71.31
C ASP A 405 -16.85 -31.92 -71.68
N THR A 406 -16.72 -32.59 -72.83
CA THR A 406 -17.63 -33.69 -73.24
C THR A 406 -17.51 -34.90 -72.36
N ALA A 407 -16.29 -35.25 -71.89
CA ALA A 407 -16.08 -36.32 -70.94
C ALA A 407 -16.70 -36.00 -69.59
N LYS A 408 -16.59 -34.72 -69.11
CA LYS A 408 -17.21 -34.25 -67.90
C LYS A 408 -18.76 -34.37 -67.94
N ALA A 409 -19.39 -33.86 -69.01
CA ALA A 409 -20.82 -33.96 -69.24
C ALA A 409 -21.30 -35.43 -69.26
N ALA A 410 -20.60 -36.31 -69.98
CA ALA A 410 -20.95 -37.76 -70.08
C ALA A 410 -20.81 -38.48 -68.71
N LEU A 411 -19.79 -38.10 -67.86
CA LEU A 411 -19.63 -38.63 -66.51
C LEU A 411 -20.74 -38.19 -65.61
N MET A 412 -21.12 -36.91 -65.70
CA MET A 412 -22.26 -36.39 -64.92
C MET A 412 -23.55 -37.03 -65.23
N GLU A 413 -23.85 -37.21 -66.50
CA GLU A 413 -25.12 -37.85 -66.96
C GLU A 413 -25.17 -39.36 -66.59
N LYS A 414 -24.09 -40.10 -66.89
CA LYS A 414 -24.08 -41.55 -66.71
C LYS A 414 -24.02 -42.02 -65.28
N PHE A 415 -23.29 -41.36 -64.44
CA PHE A 415 -23.07 -41.75 -63.05
C PHE A 415 -23.77 -40.79 -62.02
N SER A 416 -24.60 -39.86 -62.48
CA SER A 416 -25.33 -38.88 -61.64
C SER A 416 -24.35 -38.04 -60.76
N LEU A 417 -23.17 -37.73 -61.31
CA LEU A 417 -22.10 -37.01 -60.60
C LEU A 417 -22.31 -35.48 -60.70
N SER A 418 -21.92 -34.76 -59.62
CA SER A 418 -21.84 -33.32 -59.70
C SER A 418 -20.65 -32.86 -60.61
N GLN A 419 -20.70 -31.57 -61.03
CA GLN A 419 -19.63 -31.02 -61.81
C GLN A 419 -18.26 -31.06 -61.08
N ARG A 420 -18.25 -30.89 -59.78
CA ARG A 420 -17.03 -30.96 -58.97
C ARG A 420 -16.50 -32.38 -58.85
N GLN A 421 -17.40 -33.39 -58.68
CA GLN A 421 -17.01 -34.78 -58.65
C GLN A 421 -16.47 -35.25 -60.02
N ALA A 422 -17.11 -34.91 -61.11
CA ALA A 422 -16.65 -35.25 -62.44
C ALA A 422 -15.26 -34.58 -62.77
N GLN A 423 -15.07 -33.36 -62.37
CA GLN A 423 -13.77 -32.68 -62.51
C GLN A 423 -12.68 -33.41 -61.70
N ALA A 424 -12.95 -33.78 -60.44
CA ALA A 424 -12.00 -34.48 -59.60
C ALA A 424 -11.62 -35.86 -60.15
N ILE A 425 -12.53 -36.53 -60.82
CA ILE A 425 -12.29 -37.79 -61.53
C ILE A 425 -11.36 -37.57 -62.74
N LEU A 426 -11.62 -36.54 -63.54
CA LEU A 426 -10.77 -36.19 -64.67
C LEU A 426 -9.33 -35.74 -64.24
N ASP A 427 -9.19 -35.14 -63.12
CA ASP A 427 -7.92 -34.69 -62.57
C ASP A 427 -7.16 -35.80 -61.84
N MET A 428 -7.78 -37.01 -61.73
CA MET A 428 -7.20 -38.17 -61.03
C MET A 428 -6.01 -38.73 -61.79
N ARG A 429 -4.88 -38.85 -61.09
CA ARG A 429 -3.68 -39.47 -61.65
C ARG A 429 -3.86 -41.02 -61.80
N LEU A 430 -3.35 -41.59 -62.87
CA LEU A 430 -3.43 -43.06 -63.14
C LEU A 430 -2.86 -43.90 -61.98
N GLN A 431 -1.89 -43.39 -61.25
CA GLN A 431 -1.31 -44.04 -60.08
C GLN A 431 -2.37 -44.29 -58.96
N ARG A 432 -3.43 -43.51 -58.85
CA ARG A 432 -4.49 -43.64 -57.83
C ARG A 432 -5.50 -44.78 -58.17
N LEU A 433 -5.37 -45.42 -59.32
CA LEU A 433 -6.24 -46.54 -59.73
C LEU A 433 -5.76 -47.87 -59.18
N THR A 434 -4.67 -47.97 -58.46
CA THR A 434 -4.16 -49.23 -57.88
C THR A 434 -5.01 -49.63 -56.65
N GLY A 435 -5.09 -50.92 -56.34
CA GLY A 435 -5.91 -51.45 -55.23
C GLY A 435 -5.50 -50.87 -53.84
N LEU A 436 -4.22 -50.54 -53.63
CA LEU A 436 -3.74 -49.90 -52.40
C LEU A 436 -4.28 -48.48 -52.24
N GLU A 437 -4.33 -47.75 -53.35
CA GLU A 437 -4.84 -46.35 -53.33
C GLU A 437 -6.38 -46.34 -53.21
N ARG A 438 -7.09 -47.29 -53.72
CA ARG A 438 -8.51 -47.48 -53.53
C ARG A 438 -8.84 -47.65 -52.05
N LYS A 439 -8.12 -48.48 -51.31
CA LYS A 439 -8.30 -48.66 -49.87
C LYS A 439 -8.04 -47.36 -49.12
N LYS A 440 -7.03 -46.54 -49.48
CA LYS A 440 -6.74 -45.24 -48.88
C LYS A 440 -7.89 -44.26 -49.08
N ILE A 441 -8.54 -44.25 -50.25
CA ILE A 441 -9.71 -43.39 -50.51
C ILE A 441 -10.89 -43.82 -49.69
N ASP A 442 -11.14 -45.14 -49.53
CA ASP A 442 -12.22 -45.65 -48.68
C ASP A 442 -11.97 -45.34 -47.19
N ASP A 443 -10.74 -45.58 -46.72
CA ASP A 443 -10.34 -45.23 -45.34
C ASP A 443 -10.47 -43.69 -45.07
N GLU A 444 -9.97 -42.85 -45.99
CA GLU A 444 -10.11 -41.37 -45.91
C GLU A 444 -11.59 -40.95 -45.91
N TYR A 445 -12.45 -41.62 -46.70
CA TYR A 445 -13.88 -41.29 -46.72
C TYR A 445 -14.56 -41.57 -45.39
N ILE A 446 -14.23 -42.69 -44.75
CA ILE A 446 -14.74 -43.04 -43.42
C ILE A 446 -14.26 -42.03 -42.39
N ASP A 447 -12.97 -41.71 -42.34
CA ASP A 447 -12.40 -40.75 -41.41
C ASP A 447 -13.06 -39.35 -41.55
N VAL A 448 -13.34 -38.92 -42.79
CA VAL A 448 -14.02 -37.65 -43.06
C VAL A 448 -15.47 -37.69 -42.61
N LEU A 449 -16.19 -38.82 -42.78
CA LEU A 449 -17.56 -38.95 -42.25
C LEU A 449 -17.61 -38.93 -40.74
N GLU A 450 -16.70 -39.62 -40.05
CA GLU A 450 -16.58 -39.56 -38.59
C GLU A 450 -16.29 -38.13 -38.12
N THR A 451 -15.44 -37.40 -38.84
CA THR A 451 -15.15 -35.97 -38.59
C THR A 451 -16.39 -35.10 -38.75
N ILE A 452 -17.20 -35.36 -39.81
CA ILE A 452 -18.48 -34.64 -40.04
C ILE A 452 -19.44 -34.87 -38.86
N ASP A 453 -19.64 -36.12 -38.46
CA ASP A 453 -20.52 -36.48 -37.36
C ASP A 453 -20.08 -35.81 -36.04
N TRP A 454 -18.76 -35.81 -35.79
CA TRP A 454 -18.22 -35.14 -34.62
C TRP A 454 -18.46 -33.62 -34.66
N LEU A 455 -18.14 -32.96 -35.79
CA LEU A 455 -18.34 -31.50 -35.96
C LEU A 455 -19.82 -31.11 -35.86
N GLU A 456 -20.73 -31.93 -36.44
CA GLU A 456 -22.17 -31.72 -36.29
C GLU A 456 -22.63 -31.88 -34.84
N SER A 457 -22.09 -32.86 -34.13
CA SER A 457 -22.38 -33.07 -32.71
C SER A 457 -21.90 -31.90 -31.84
N VAL A 458 -20.76 -31.26 -32.18
CA VAL A 458 -20.25 -30.06 -31.49
C VAL A 458 -21.17 -28.86 -31.72
N LEU A 459 -21.65 -28.65 -32.95
CA LEU A 459 -22.58 -27.57 -33.26
C LEU A 459 -23.98 -27.73 -32.64
N ALA A 460 -24.38 -28.97 -32.33
CA ALA A 460 -25.67 -29.28 -31.71
C ALA A 460 -25.68 -29.16 -30.19
N ASP A 461 -24.51 -29.16 -29.54
CA ASP A 461 -24.38 -29.20 -28.08
C ASP A 461 -23.42 -28.15 -27.56
N GLU A 462 -23.95 -27.12 -26.89
CA GLU A 462 -23.16 -26.05 -26.29
C GLU A 462 -22.17 -26.55 -25.23
N HIS A 463 -22.46 -27.61 -24.52
CA HIS A 463 -21.55 -28.22 -23.55
C HIS A 463 -20.28 -28.77 -24.21
N LYS A 464 -20.38 -29.30 -25.44
CA LYS A 464 -19.20 -29.71 -26.19
C LYS A 464 -18.33 -28.53 -26.59
N VAL A 465 -18.95 -27.43 -27.02
CA VAL A 465 -18.23 -26.17 -27.32
C VAL A 465 -17.47 -25.68 -26.07
N LEU A 466 -18.14 -25.65 -24.92
CA LEU A 466 -17.51 -25.29 -23.64
C LEU A 466 -16.40 -26.26 -23.24
N GLY A 467 -16.55 -27.56 -23.52
CA GLY A 467 -15.53 -28.58 -23.31
C GLY A 467 -14.24 -28.27 -24.10
N ILE A 468 -14.39 -27.94 -25.39
CA ILE A 468 -13.27 -27.60 -26.28
C ILE A 468 -12.57 -26.31 -25.74
N ILE A 469 -13.33 -25.28 -25.36
CA ILE A 469 -12.78 -24.06 -24.80
C ILE A 469 -11.97 -24.34 -23.52
N LYS A 470 -12.52 -25.22 -22.65
CA LYS A 470 -11.84 -25.61 -21.40
C LYS A 470 -10.53 -26.35 -21.70
N GLU A 471 -10.50 -27.25 -22.67
CA GLU A 471 -9.28 -27.96 -23.08
C GLU A 471 -8.26 -27.00 -23.68
N ASP A 472 -8.66 -26.10 -24.59
CA ASP A 472 -7.81 -25.09 -25.19
C ASP A 472 -7.18 -24.18 -24.10
N LEU A 473 -7.97 -23.72 -23.13
CA LEU A 473 -7.49 -22.90 -22.02
C LEU A 473 -6.48 -23.64 -21.11
N LEU A 474 -6.75 -24.91 -20.80
CA LEU A 474 -5.82 -25.71 -19.99
C LEU A 474 -4.52 -25.99 -20.76
N GLU A 475 -4.59 -26.16 -22.07
CA GLU A 475 -3.40 -26.28 -22.91
C GLU A 475 -2.59 -24.97 -22.89
N MET A 476 -3.23 -23.81 -23.00
CA MET A 476 -2.56 -22.51 -22.90
C MET A 476 -1.89 -22.33 -21.54
N LYS A 477 -2.57 -22.69 -20.45
CA LYS A 477 -1.99 -22.69 -19.10
C LYS A 477 -0.76 -23.60 -19.01
N LYS A 478 -0.80 -24.79 -19.60
CA LYS A 478 0.35 -25.73 -19.62
C LYS A 478 1.52 -25.21 -20.44
N LYS A 479 1.27 -24.54 -21.58
CA LYS A 479 2.30 -24.06 -22.48
C LYS A 479 2.97 -22.74 -22.00
N PHE A 480 2.22 -21.82 -21.42
CA PHE A 480 2.62 -20.46 -21.14
C PHE A 480 2.48 -20.03 -19.67
N GLY A 481 1.90 -20.87 -18.82
CA GLY A 481 1.74 -20.59 -17.40
C GLY A 481 3.09 -20.50 -16.70
N ASP A 482 3.22 -19.50 -15.86
CA ASP A 482 4.38 -19.28 -14.98
C ASP A 482 3.95 -18.94 -13.55
N ALA A 483 4.91 -18.83 -12.64
CA ALA A 483 4.63 -18.45 -11.26
C ALA A 483 4.25 -16.97 -11.16
N ARG A 484 3.41 -16.65 -10.17
CA ARG A 484 3.09 -15.28 -9.79
C ARG A 484 4.39 -14.54 -9.40
N ARG A 485 4.56 -13.32 -9.90
CA ARG A 485 5.70 -12.43 -9.57
C ARG A 485 5.38 -11.49 -8.43
N THR A 486 4.18 -10.90 -8.42
CA THR A 486 3.75 -9.95 -7.40
C THR A 486 3.25 -10.65 -6.16
N GLU A 487 3.81 -10.32 -5.01
CA GLU A 487 3.38 -10.81 -3.70
C GLU A 487 2.13 -10.07 -3.22
N LEU A 488 1.22 -10.79 -2.55
CA LEU A 488 0.04 -10.19 -1.92
C LEU A 488 0.23 -10.26 -0.41
N SER A 489 0.38 -9.09 0.22
CA SER A 489 0.47 -8.99 1.69
C SER A 489 -0.91 -8.74 2.28
N VAL A 490 -1.27 -9.55 3.28
CA VAL A 490 -2.54 -9.39 4.02
C VAL A 490 -2.41 -8.29 5.08
N ASP A 491 -1.19 -8.05 5.57
CA ASP A 491 -0.90 -7.02 6.57
C ASP A 491 -0.87 -5.63 5.93
N PHE A 492 -1.97 -4.94 6.07
CA PHE A 492 -2.06 -3.51 5.84
C PHE A 492 -1.89 -2.78 7.18
N SER A 493 -0.67 -2.70 7.71
CA SER A 493 -0.36 -1.67 8.70
C SER A 493 -0.36 -0.32 7.99
N SER A 494 -1.34 0.52 8.26
CA SER A 494 -1.23 1.94 7.93
C SER A 494 0.05 2.44 8.61
N MET A 495 1.01 2.93 7.85
CA MET A 495 2.23 3.50 8.39
C MET A 495 1.84 4.69 9.28
N GLU A 496 1.99 4.56 10.59
CA GLU A 496 1.73 5.63 11.54
C GLU A 496 2.92 6.61 11.56
N ILE A 497 2.71 7.81 12.07
CA ILE A 497 3.80 8.81 12.17
C ILE A 497 4.94 8.26 13.05
N GLU A 498 4.61 7.41 14.02
CA GLU A 498 5.58 6.74 14.89
C GLU A 498 6.57 5.86 14.13
N ASP A 499 6.13 5.14 13.09
CA ASP A 499 6.98 4.26 12.27
C ASP A 499 8.08 5.03 11.50
N LEU A 500 7.98 6.36 11.49
CA LEU A 500 8.91 7.27 10.79
C LEU A 500 9.90 7.96 11.73
N ILE A 501 9.76 7.75 13.04
CA ILE A 501 10.55 8.41 14.08
C ILE A 501 11.29 7.34 14.86
N ALA A 502 12.59 7.50 15.05
CA ALA A 502 13.37 6.59 15.87
C ALA A 502 12.88 6.63 17.34
N GLU A 503 12.78 5.44 17.98
CA GLU A 503 12.56 5.39 19.42
C GLU A 503 13.90 5.72 20.12
N GLU A 504 13.99 6.90 20.73
CA GLU A 504 15.17 7.39 21.43
C GLU A 504 14.79 7.80 22.85
N ASP A 505 15.73 7.60 23.78
CA ASP A 505 15.60 8.12 25.14
C ASP A 505 15.72 9.63 25.15
N ILE A 506 14.73 10.29 25.73
CA ILE A 506 14.66 11.75 25.82
C ILE A 506 14.48 12.21 27.26
N VAL A 507 15.05 13.36 27.56
CA VAL A 507 14.82 14.12 28.79
C VAL A 507 13.85 15.24 28.50
N ILE A 508 12.70 15.23 29.18
CA ILE A 508 11.71 16.31 29.07
C ILE A 508 11.87 17.21 30.30
N THR A 509 11.98 18.51 30.04
CA THR A 509 12.10 19.52 31.08
C THR A 509 10.97 20.53 30.98
N ILE A 510 10.29 20.80 32.09
CA ILE A 510 9.27 21.86 32.21
C ILE A 510 9.77 22.87 33.24
N SER A 511 9.79 24.15 32.87
CA SER A 511 10.19 25.21 33.75
C SER A 511 9.03 25.78 34.55
N HIS A 512 9.33 26.43 35.66
CA HIS A 512 8.34 27.10 36.53
C HIS A 512 7.49 28.16 35.80
N GLN A 513 8.02 28.81 34.78
CA GLN A 513 7.26 29.74 33.93
C GLN A 513 6.44 29.03 32.84
N GLY A 514 6.40 27.69 32.82
CA GLY A 514 5.61 26.88 31.88
C GLY A 514 6.25 26.74 30.50
N TYR A 515 7.57 26.71 30.38
CA TYR A 515 8.25 26.33 29.13
C TYR A 515 8.63 24.87 29.15
N ILE A 516 8.35 24.18 28.07
CA ILE A 516 8.65 22.77 27.89
C ILE A 516 9.65 22.59 26.75
N LYS A 517 10.54 21.60 26.90
CA LYS A 517 11.45 21.15 25.86
C LYS A 517 11.81 19.69 26.06
N ARG A 518 12.19 19.03 24.98
CA ARG A 518 12.85 17.72 25.01
C ARG A 518 14.31 17.85 24.58
N GLN A 519 15.15 16.92 25.07
CA GLN A 519 16.57 16.83 24.72
C GLN A 519 16.93 15.36 24.66
N THR A 520 17.90 15.00 23.81
CA THR A 520 18.45 13.63 23.78
C THR A 520 19.29 13.37 25.02
N LEU A 521 19.30 12.14 25.50
CA LEU A 521 20.05 11.72 26.70
C LEU A 521 21.55 12.00 26.57
N ASP A 522 22.12 11.92 25.37
CA ASP A 522 23.53 12.21 25.09
C ASP A 522 23.98 13.59 25.52
N ASN A 523 23.07 14.55 25.57
CA ASN A 523 23.35 15.90 26.07
C ASN A 523 23.56 15.98 27.60
N PHE A 524 23.21 14.91 28.34
CA PHE A 524 23.27 14.84 29.80
C PHE A 524 24.34 13.85 30.32
N ARG A 525 25.32 13.40 29.49
CA ARG A 525 26.39 12.50 29.90
C ARG A 525 27.07 12.96 31.16
N SER A 526 27.24 12.03 32.12
CA SER A 526 27.84 12.28 33.45
C SER A 526 29.26 12.81 33.35
N GLN A 527 29.59 13.78 34.19
CA GLN A 527 30.98 14.25 34.40
C GLN A 527 31.59 13.48 35.58
N LYS A 528 32.88 13.07 35.42
CA LYS A 528 33.64 12.46 36.51
C LYS A 528 33.77 13.39 37.71
N ARG A 529 33.84 12.83 38.92
CA ARG A 529 34.07 13.57 40.18
C ARG A 529 35.18 14.64 40.02
N GLY A 530 34.85 15.92 40.36
CA GLY A 530 35.79 17.05 40.28
C GLY A 530 35.58 17.99 39.10
N GLY A 531 34.58 17.72 38.23
CA GLY A 531 34.20 18.63 37.14
C GLY A 531 33.36 19.81 37.65
N VAL A 532 33.54 21.00 37.09
CA VAL A 532 32.67 22.16 37.31
C VAL A 532 31.30 21.83 36.70
N GLY A 533 30.24 21.72 37.51
CA GLY A 533 28.89 21.47 37.05
C GLY A 533 28.47 22.40 35.91
N LYS A 534 27.75 21.88 34.93
CA LYS A 534 27.24 22.66 33.80
C LYS A 534 25.87 23.22 34.16
N THR A 535 25.67 24.50 34.02
CA THR A 535 24.36 25.17 34.22
C THR A 535 23.29 24.62 33.27
N GLY A 536 22.19 24.15 33.80
CA GLY A 536 21.05 23.62 33.03
C GLY A 536 20.08 24.68 32.50
N GLY A 537 20.39 25.96 32.59
CA GLY A 537 19.54 27.03 32.09
C GLY A 537 20.37 28.19 31.53
N SER A 538 19.75 29.08 30.76
CA SER A 538 20.37 30.26 30.17
C SER A 538 21.02 31.15 31.23
N GLY A 539 22.33 31.05 31.41
CA GLY A 539 23.07 31.93 32.24
C GLY A 539 23.08 33.36 31.68
N LYS A 540 22.21 34.16 32.15
CA LYS A 540 22.27 35.60 32.45
C LYS A 540 20.84 36.11 32.71
N LYS A 541 20.54 36.37 33.99
CA LYS A 541 19.38 37.17 34.47
C LYS A 541 18.02 36.79 33.85
N ASN A 542 17.48 35.58 34.12
CA ASN A 542 16.05 35.37 34.13
C ASN A 542 15.73 34.20 35.10
N ASP A 543 14.83 34.47 35.99
CA ASP A 543 14.41 33.70 37.17
C ASP A 543 13.54 32.48 36.80
N ASP A 544 13.91 31.70 35.75
CA ASP A 544 13.15 30.50 35.33
C ASP A 544 13.97 29.21 35.54
N CYS A 545 13.47 28.33 36.37
CA CYS A 545 14.11 27.05 36.72
C CYS A 545 13.28 25.85 36.25
N ALA A 546 13.94 24.73 36.05
CA ALA A 546 13.27 23.47 35.77
C ALA A 546 12.48 23.01 37.01
N GLU A 547 11.17 22.94 36.88
CA GLU A 547 10.27 22.46 37.93
C GLU A 547 10.04 20.94 37.81
N HIS A 548 9.93 20.44 36.59
CA HIS A 548 9.79 19.02 36.30
C HIS A 548 10.86 18.57 35.31
N LEU A 549 11.54 17.47 35.64
CA LEU A 549 12.50 16.82 34.79
C LEU A 549 12.25 15.31 34.87
N PHE A 550 12.04 14.65 33.73
CA PHE A 550 11.79 13.22 33.71
C PHE A 550 12.30 12.58 32.42
N LEU A 551 12.72 11.33 32.54
CA LEU A 551 13.15 10.48 31.43
C LEU A 551 11.93 9.83 30.75
N SER A 552 11.97 9.77 29.42
CA SER A 552 10.95 9.12 28.61
C SER A 552 11.54 8.70 27.27
N THR A 553 10.74 8.12 26.39
CA THR A 553 11.14 7.88 25.01
C THR A 553 10.31 8.73 24.06
N THR A 554 10.79 8.90 22.83
CA THR A 554 10.06 9.61 21.77
C THR A 554 8.66 9.02 21.53
N HIS A 555 8.47 7.72 21.72
CA HIS A 555 7.21 7.00 21.45
C HIS A 555 6.24 6.92 22.65
N HIS A 556 6.71 7.23 23.88
CA HIS A 556 5.82 7.21 25.05
C HIS A 556 4.72 8.26 24.96
N ASN A 557 3.56 7.93 25.53
CA ASN A 557 2.50 8.89 25.75
C ASN A 557 2.82 9.71 27.01
N ILE A 558 2.77 11.01 26.91
CA ILE A 558 2.98 11.91 28.04
C ILE A 558 1.62 12.47 28.43
N LEU A 559 1.18 12.17 29.65
CA LEU A 559 -0.07 12.67 30.23
C LEU A 559 0.23 13.89 31.11
N PHE A 560 -0.37 15.02 30.78
CA PHE A 560 -0.26 16.28 31.51
C PHE A 560 -1.52 16.52 32.31
N PHE A 561 -1.42 16.47 33.64
CA PHE A 561 -2.54 16.72 34.53
C PHE A 561 -2.47 18.18 35.05
N THR A 562 -3.61 18.84 35.17
CA THR A 562 -3.70 20.23 35.58
C THR A 562 -4.41 20.39 36.93
N ASN A 563 -4.14 21.52 37.59
CA ASN A 563 -4.80 21.88 38.86
C ASN A 563 -6.35 21.95 38.74
N LYS A 564 -6.90 22.11 37.52
CA LYS A 564 -8.33 22.08 37.23
C LYS A 564 -8.90 20.68 36.98
N GLY A 565 -8.16 19.62 37.29
CA GLY A 565 -8.60 18.24 37.13
C GLY A 565 -8.77 17.78 35.69
N ARG A 566 -8.07 18.41 34.75
CA ARG A 566 -8.01 18.00 33.32
C ARG A 566 -6.74 17.25 33.02
N VAL A 567 -6.78 16.41 31.96
CA VAL A 567 -5.66 15.68 31.44
C VAL A 567 -5.53 15.88 29.94
N TYR A 568 -4.33 16.14 29.48
CA TYR A 568 -3.95 16.26 28.06
C TYR A 568 -2.95 15.15 27.72
N ARG A 569 -2.98 14.65 26.49
CA ARG A 569 -2.04 13.63 26.02
C ARG A 569 -1.26 14.12 24.83
N GLN A 570 0.04 13.90 24.85
CA GLN A 570 0.94 14.07 23.70
C GLN A 570 1.93 12.93 23.63
N LYS A 571 2.49 12.69 22.42
CA LYS A 571 3.62 11.79 22.24
C LYS A 571 4.93 12.51 22.54
N GLY A 572 5.94 11.77 23.04
CA GLY A 572 7.25 12.32 23.34
C GLY A 572 7.88 13.07 22.15
N TYR A 573 7.73 12.53 20.91
CA TYR A 573 8.24 13.15 19.70
C TYR A 573 7.53 14.46 19.31
N GLU A 574 6.32 14.70 19.79
CA GLU A 574 5.57 15.94 19.54
C GLU A 574 6.04 17.12 20.39
N ILE A 575 6.83 16.85 21.45
CA ILE A 575 7.42 17.90 22.30
C ILE A 575 8.61 18.48 21.53
N PRO A 576 8.68 19.82 21.37
CA PRO A 576 9.73 20.45 20.60
C PRO A 576 11.13 20.18 21.18
N GLU A 577 12.05 19.81 20.31
CA GLU A 577 13.45 19.66 20.66
C GLU A 577 14.11 21.05 20.81
N ALA A 578 14.90 21.22 21.84
CA ALA A 578 15.63 22.48 22.06
C ALA A 578 16.97 22.21 22.70
N GLY A 579 17.97 23.05 22.33
CA GLY A 579 19.30 22.98 22.88
C GLY A 579 19.33 23.23 24.40
N ARG A 580 20.41 22.85 25.04
CA ARG A 580 20.58 22.92 26.50
C ARG A 580 20.31 24.30 27.11
N THR A 581 20.75 25.37 26.45
CA THR A 581 20.60 26.75 26.89
C THR A 581 19.33 27.43 26.38
N ALA A 582 18.57 26.77 25.51
CA ALA A 582 17.36 27.35 24.98
C ALA A 582 16.21 27.29 26.00
N LYS A 583 15.35 28.30 26.01
CA LYS A 583 14.22 28.43 26.92
C LYS A 583 13.13 27.37 26.71
N GLY A 584 13.03 26.82 25.52
CA GLY A 584 11.95 25.90 25.13
C GLY A 584 10.72 26.62 24.58
N THR A 585 9.62 25.89 24.45
CA THR A 585 8.34 26.38 23.93
C THR A 585 7.36 26.55 25.09
N ALA A 586 6.60 27.65 25.10
CA ALA A 586 5.56 27.81 26.10
C ALA A 586 4.49 26.69 25.98
N ILE A 587 4.17 26.06 27.10
CA ILE A 587 3.27 24.89 27.13
C ILE A 587 1.86 25.21 26.62
N ILE A 588 1.44 26.47 26.73
CA ILE A 588 0.16 26.97 26.19
C ILE A 588 0.12 26.90 24.64
N ASN A 589 1.29 26.92 23.98
CA ASN A 589 1.37 26.72 22.53
C ASN A 589 1.30 25.25 22.14
N LEU A 590 1.55 24.36 23.08
CA LEU A 590 1.53 22.91 22.86
C LEU A 590 0.20 22.28 23.25
N LEU A 591 -0.36 22.71 24.38
CA LEU A 591 -1.60 22.25 24.97
C LEU A 591 -2.62 23.39 25.03
N PRO A 592 -3.89 23.20 24.72
CA PRO A 592 -4.94 24.20 24.79
C PRO A 592 -5.41 24.38 26.24
N ILE A 593 -4.49 24.78 27.13
CA ILE A 593 -4.76 25.06 28.55
C ILE A 593 -5.43 26.43 28.72
N GLU A 594 -6.36 26.51 29.68
CA GLU A 594 -7.12 27.72 29.96
C GLU A 594 -6.33 28.71 30.84
N GLN A 595 -6.75 29.98 30.86
CA GLN A 595 -6.11 30.99 31.71
C GLN A 595 -6.24 30.59 33.19
N GLY A 596 -5.11 30.60 33.90
CA GLY A 596 -5.01 30.17 35.29
C GLY A 596 -4.91 28.67 35.53
N GLU A 597 -4.91 27.87 34.46
CA GLU A 597 -4.65 26.43 34.50
C GLU A 597 -3.14 26.17 34.53
N LYS A 598 -2.67 25.34 35.48
CA LYS A 598 -1.24 25.01 35.68
C LYS A 598 -1.07 23.49 35.62
N ILE A 599 0.06 23.04 35.12
CA ILE A 599 0.43 21.62 35.16
C ILE A 599 0.79 21.23 36.59
N THR A 600 0.14 20.19 37.09
CA THR A 600 0.34 19.66 38.45
C THR A 600 1.18 18.39 38.44
N ALA A 601 0.99 17.54 37.45
CA ALA A 601 1.77 16.30 37.30
C ALA A 601 1.95 15.94 35.82
N VAL A 602 3.04 15.26 35.52
CA VAL A 602 3.34 14.76 34.18
C VAL A 602 3.77 13.31 34.30
N ILE A 603 3.02 12.43 33.65
CA ILE A 603 3.20 10.98 33.75
C ILE A 603 3.52 10.41 32.37
N PRO A 604 4.74 9.88 32.16
CA PRO A 604 5.08 9.13 30.97
C PRO A 604 4.44 7.73 31.02
N VAL A 605 3.74 7.34 29.94
CA VAL A 605 3.05 6.07 29.83
C VAL A 605 3.51 5.34 28.57
N LYS A 606 4.12 4.17 28.74
CA LYS A 606 4.53 3.33 27.63
C LYS A 606 3.30 2.65 27.00
N GLU A 607 2.50 1.98 27.83
CA GLU A 607 1.32 1.22 27.43
C GLU A 607 0.20 1.45 28.44
N PHE A 608 -1.05 1.49 27.95
CA PHE A 608 -2.24 1.61 28.81
C PHE A 608 -2.67 0.22 29.29
N LYS A 609 -2.21 -0.16 30.50
CA LYS A 609 -2.50 -1.47 31.11
C LYS A 609 -3.72 -1.39 32.01
N GLU A 610 -4.46 -2.48 32.10
CA GLU A 610 -5.66 -2.58 32.95
C GLU A 610 -5.34 -2.78 34.45
N ASP A 611 -4.15 -3.20 34.78
CA ASP A 611 -3.64 -3.45 36.14
C ASP A 611 -2.93 -2.25 36.77
N GLN A 612 -2.92 -1.10 36.08
CA GLN A 612 -2.34 0.14 36.56
C GLN A 612 -3.41 1.22 36.77
N PHE A 613 -3.16 2.12 37.74
CA PHE A 613 -4.10 3.14 38.13
C PHE A 613 -3.43 4.52 38.25
N MET A 614 -4.20 5.56 37.97
CA MET A 614 -3.88 6.94 38.32
C MET A 614 -4.52 7.27 39.65
N PHE A 615 -3.69 7.48 40.67
CA PHE A 615 -4.12 7.93 41.97
C PHE A 615 -3.99 9.47 42.06
N MET A 616 -5.05 10.14 42.40
CA MET A 616 -5.18 11.60 42.39
C MET A 616 -5.57 12.16 43.75
N ALA A 617 -5.04 13.31 44.13
CA ALA A 617 -5.43 14.00 45.38
C ALA A 617 -5.65 15.48 45.15
N THR A 618 -6.57 16.06 45.89
CA THR A 618 -6.91 17.50 45.90
C THR A 618 -6.46 18.20 47.19
N ASN A 619 -6.33 19.54 47.09
CA ASN A 619 -6.01 20.40 48.25
C ASN A 619 -7.04 20.26 49.39
N LYS A 620 -8.28 19.86 49.09
CA LYS A 620 -9.33 19.62 50.10
C LYS A 620 -9.30 18.21 50.70
N GLY A 621 -8.30 17.41 50.33
CA GLY A 621 -8.12 16.06 50.86
C GLY A 621 -9.04 15.00 50.26
N THR A 622 -9.67 15.31 49.15
CA THR A 622 -10.36 14.31 48.30
C THR A 622 -9.36 13.50 47.51
N VAL A 623 -9.54 12.18 47.46
CA VAL A 623 -8.70 11.26 46.69
C VAL A 623 -9.52 10.43 45.74
N LYS A 624 -8.90 10.02 44.62
CA LYS A 624 -9.53 9.24 43.58
C LYS A 624 -8.55 8.27 42.95
N LYS A 625 -9.04 7.06 42.67
CA LYS A 625 -8.30 6.04 41.91
C LYS A 625 -9.05 5.76 40.61
N THR A 626 -8.37 5.85 39.45
CA THR A 626 -8.95 5.63 38.13
C THR A 626 -8.05 4.70 37.35
N ASN A 627 -8.63 3.72 36.62
CA ASN A 627 -7.85 2.81 35.80
C ASN A 627 -7.09 3.57 34.71
N LEU A 628 -5.84 3.21 34.48
CA LEU A 628 -4.99 3.86 33.46
C LEU A 628 -5.61 3.78 32.07
N ASN A 629 -6.26 2.67 31.73
CA ASN A 629 -6.87 2.46 30.42
C ASN A 629 -8.01 3.46 30.12
N ASP A 630 -8.66 4.03 31.15
CA ASP A 630 -9.69 5.07 30.98
C ASP A 630 -9.12 6.35 30.34
N PHE A 631 -7.80 6.55 30.39
CA PHE A 631 -7.09 7.69 29.82
C PHE A 631 -6.58 7.44 28.39
N ASN A 632 -6.72 6.24 27.85
CA ASN A 632 -6.31 5.91 26.47
C ASN A 632 -7.05 6.76 25.43
N SER A 633 -8.27 7.20 25.75
CA SER A 633 -9.05 8.11 24.89
C SER A 633 -8.66 9.60 25.03
N ALA A 634 -7.69 9.95 25.89
CA ALA A 634 -7.22 11.32 26.02
C ALA A 634 -6.64 11.84 24.69
N ARG A 635 -7.00 13.07 24.36
CA ARG A 635 -6.59 13.76 23.11
C ARG A 635 -5.92 15.09 23.45
N LYS A 636 -5.36 15.78 22.46
CA LYS A 636 -4.84 17.16 22.58
C LYS A 636 -5.88 18.16 23.11
N ALA A 637 -7.16 17.96 22.83
CA ALA A 637 -8.25 18.82 23.32
C ALA A 637 -8.50 18.72 24.83
N GLY A 638 -7.87 17.76 25.52
CA GLY A 638 -8.05 17.52 26.94
C GLY A 638 -9.32 16.74 27.30
N LEU A 639 -9.25 16.05 28.44
CA LEU A 639 -10.36 15.33 29.04
C LEU A 639 -10.46 15.69 30.54
N ILE A 640 -11.64 15.53 31.12
CA ILE A 640 -11.82 15.59 32.56
C ILE A 640 -11.21 14.33 33.18
N ALA A 641 -10.21 14.51 34.04
CA ALA A 641 -9.59 13.47 34.84
C ALA A 641 -10.29 13.30 36.18
N MET A 642 -10.71 14.41 36.78
CA MET A 642 -11.45 14.44 38.04
C MET A 642 -12.39 15.67 38.04
N THR A 643 -13.65 15.48 38.51
CA THR A 643 -14.55 16.62 38.74
C THR A 643 -14.22 17.24 40.10
N LEU A 644 -13.94 18.55 40.11
CA LEU A 644 -13.57 19.30 41.29
C LEU A 644 -14.73 20.19 41.74
N ASP A 645 -14.81 20.43 43.03
CA ASP A 645 -15.74 21.40 43.61
C ASP A 645 -15.20 22.83 43.52
N ASP A 646 -16.02 23.85 43.84
CA ASP A 646 -15.58 25.24 43.82
C ASP A 646 -14.40 25.48 44.80
N ASN A 647 -13.33 26.13 44.31
CA ASN A 647 -12.09 26.35 45.04
C ASN A 647 -11.33 25.05 45.45
N GLU A 648 -11.58 23.93 44.76
CA GLU A 648 -10.82 22.73 44.91
C GLU A 648 -9.81 22.63 43.75
N GLU A 649 -8.59 22.23 44.05
CA GLU A 649 -7.51 22.05 43.06
C GLU A 649 -6.90 20.67 43.18
N LEU A 650 -6.56 20.07 42.03
CA LEU A 650 -5.77 18.83 41.95
C LEU A 650 -4.32 19.17 42.28
N ILE A 651 -3.72 18.53 43.30
CA ILE A 651 -2.38 18.83 43.80
C ILE A 651 -1.36 17.74 43.47
N GLY A 652 -1.78 16.52 43.16
CA GLY A 652 -0.91 15.42 42.87
C GLY A 652 -1.56 14.29 42.08
N VAL A 653 -0.80 13.68 41.23
CA VAL A 653 -1.19 12.48 40.48
C VAL A 653 -0.01 11.54 40.44
N GLU A 654 -0.22 10.27 40.83
CA GLU A 654 0.80 9.22 40.80
C GLU A 654 0.26 8.00 40.02
N LEU A 655 1.18 7.31 39.33
CA LEU A 655 0.89 6.02 38.69
C LEU A 655 1.15 4.90 39.71
N THR A 656 0.14 4.09 39.98
CA THR A 656 0.19 3.00 40.95
C THR A 656 -0.16 1.64 40.32
N ASP A 657 0.24 0.57 40.96
CA ASP A 657 0.02 -0.81 40.52
C ASP A 657 -1.18 -1.50 41.23
N GLY A 658 -1.92 -0.77 42.04
CA GLY A 658 -3.04 -1.31 42.80
C GLY A 658 -2.68 -1.88 44.18
N SER A 659 -1.40 -1.90 44.51
CA SER A 659 -0.88 -2.45 45.79
C SER A 659 -0.05 -1.45 46.62
N SER A 660 0.08 -0.22 46.17
CA SER A 660 0.86 0.83 46.81
C SER A 660 0.16 1.40 48.05
N GLU A 661 0.89 2.05 48.93
CA GLU A 661 0.35 2.84 50.01
C GLU A 661 0.48 4.34 49.73
N ILE A 662 -0.49 5.12 50.08
CA ILE A 662 -0.55 6.54 49.79
C ILE A 662 -0.28 7.33 51.04
N VAL A 663 0.57 8.35 50.93
CA VAL A 663 0.81 9.32 51.99
C VAL A 663 0.37 10.70 51.56
N LEU A 664 -0.49 11.34 52.36
CA LEU A 664 -0.93 12.72 52.18
C LEU A 664 -0.32 13.57 53.28
N ALA A 665 0.18 14.76 52.97
CA ALA A 665 0.68 15.71 53.94
C ALA A 665 -0.08 17.03 53.86
N THR A 666 -0.37 17.64 55.05
CA THR A 666 -1.09 18.88 55.13
C THR A 666 -0.15 20.06 55.42
N ARG A 667 -0.59 21.28 55.09
CA ARG A 667 0.12 22.54 55.32
C ARG A 667 0.45 22.77 56.79
N ARG A 668 -0.43 22.34 57.69
CA ARG A 668 -0.23 22.46 59.15
C ARG A 668 0.57 21.28 59.76
N GLY A 669 1.20 20.46 58.95
CA GLY A 669 2.15 19.44 59.37
C GLY A 669 1.55 18.16 59.86
N LEU A 670 0.34 17.77 59.42
CA LEU A 670 -0.22 16.44 59.62
C LEU A 670 0.07 15.56 58.39
N ALA A 671 0.13 14.27 58.56
CA ALA A 671 0.16 13.32 57.47
C ALA A 671 -0.69 12.07 57.76
N ILE A 672 -1.26 11.47 56.75
CA ILE A 672 -1.96 10.18 56.79
C ILE A 672 -1.37 9.20 55.80
N ARG A 673 -1.14 7.96 56.22
CA ARG A 673 -0.71 6.82 55.41
C ARG A 673 -1.80 5.78 55.37
N PHE A 674 -2.27 5.36 54.20
CA PHE A 674 -3.33 4.38 54.03
C PHE A 674 -3.06 3.53 52.77
N ASP A 675 -3.73 2.38 52.70
CA ASP A 675 -3.64 1.48 51.55
C ASP A 675 -4.46 2.03 50.37
N GLU A 676 -3.90 2.01 49.15
CA GLU A 676 -4.66 2.46 47.97
C GLU A 676 -5.91 1.60 47.72
N GLN A 677 -5.96 0.36 48.25
CA GLN A 677 -7.12 -0.52 48.14
C GLN A 677 -8.31 0.00 48.95
N ASP A 678 -8.12 0.88 49.93
CA ASP A 678 -9.18 1.57 50.62
C ASP A 678 -9.99 2.50 49.69
N VAL A 679 -9.43 2.83 48.49
CA VAL A 679 -10.07 3.62 47.45
C VAL A 679 -10.44 2.72 46.29
N ARG A 680 -11.74 2.50 46.08
CA ARG A 680 -12.21 1.73 44.92
C ARG A 680 -11.92 2.47 43.62
N PRO A 681 -11.60 1.76 42.52
CA PRO A 681 -11.51 2.37 41.21
C PRO A 681 -12.82 3.07 40.81
N MET A 682 -12.72 4.26 40.24
CA MET A 682 -13.82 5.12 39.83
C MET A 682 -13.58 5.68 38.42
N GLY A 683 -14.65 5.93 37.68
CA GLY A 683 -14.58 6.53 36.34
C GLY A 683 -14.06 7.98 36.40
N ARG A 684 -13.55 8.47 35.25
CA ARG A 684 -12.89 9.79 35.15
C ARG A 684 -13.68 10.97 35.65
N THR A 685 -14.99 11.00 35.47
CA THR A 685 -15.87 12.10 35.85
C THR A 685 -16.38 12.06 37.31
N ALA A 686 -15.90 11.13 38.12
CA ALA A 686 -16.24 11.07 39.52
C ALA A 686 -15.52 12.13 40.34
N HIS A 687 -16.10 12.63 41.44
CA HIS A 687 -15.48 13.57 42.40
C HIS A 687 -14.40 12.93 43.27
N GLY A 688 -14.52 11.64 43.61
CA GLY A 688 -13.61 10.98 44.51
C GLY A 688 -14.20 10.69 45.87
N VAL A 689 -13.35 10.37 46.85
CA VAL A 689 -13.71 10.07 48.24
C VAL A 689 -12.76 10.78 49.21
N ARG A 690 -13.19 10.98 50.48
CA ARG A 690 -12.31 11.62 51.46
C ARG A 690 -11.09 10.76 51.77
N GLY A 691 -9.89 11.31 51.57
CA GLY A 691 -8.59 10.73 51.88
C GLY A 691 -8.14 11.08 53.31
N ILE A 692 -8.28 12.36 53.72
CA ILE A 692 -7.92 12.87 55.04
C ILE A 692 -9.02 13.80 55.55
N GLN A 693 -9.20 13.85 56.85
CA GLN A 693 -10.07 14.83 57.54
C GLN A 693 -9.22 16.03 57.92
N LEU A 694 -9.40 17.15 57.22
CA LEU A 694 -8.68 18.38 57.46
C LEU A 694 -9.23 19.13 58.67
N GLY A 695 -8.36 19.87 59.37
CA GLY A 695 -8.72 20.88 60.42
C GLY A 695 -9.26 22.14 59.77
N PHE A 696 -9.69 23.09 60.62
CA PHE A 696 -10.11 24.42 60.18
C PHE A 696 -8.92 25.12 59.53
N ASP A 697 -9.08 25.63 58.31
CA ASP A 697 -8.08 26.36 57.55
C ASP A 697 -6.76 25.59 57.31
N ASP A 698 -6.90 24.25 57.08
CA ASP A 698 -5.79 23.40 56.65
C ASP A 698 -6.05 22.84 55.23
N GLU A 699 -5.00 22.56 54.51
CA GLU A 699 -5.07 21.99 53.14
C GLU A 699 -4.01 20.92 52.93
N VAL A 700 -4.26 19.99 52.02
CA VAL A 700 -3.27 19.03 51.60
C VAL A 700 -2.33 19.71 50.61
N VAL A 701 -1.02 19.58 50.82
CA VAL A 701 0.05 20.24 50.01
C VAL A 701 0.84 19.23 49.22
N ALA A 702 0.82 17.95 49.57
CA ALA A 702 1.58 16.93 48.87
C ALA A 702 0.89 15.54 49.01
N MET A 703 1.04 14.77 47.98
CA MET A 703 0.70 13.33 47.88
C MET A 703 1.88 12.59 47.29
N ASP A 704 2.18 11.41 47.81
CA ASP A 704 3.15 10.48 47.22
C ASP A 704 2.77 9.03 47.52
N SER A 705 3.34 8.10 46.74
CA SER A 705 3.16 6.68 46.92
C SER A 705 4.36 6.03 47.61
N VAL A 706 4.09 5.09 48.48
CA VAL A 706 5.11 4.27 49.17
C VAL A 706 5.08 2.88 48.55
N THR A 707 6.23 2.46 48.06
CA THR A 707 6.40 1.15 47.43
C THR A 707 7.20 0.19 48.30
N ASN A 708 8.04 0.72 49.19
CA ASN A 708 8.92 -0.07 50.09
C ASN A 708 8.96 0.54 51.49
N GLU A 709 8.90 -0.30 52.53
CA GLU A 709 9.02 0.16 53.94
C GLU A 709 10.37 0.77 54.31
N ASN A 710 11.41 0.56 53.50
CA ASN A 710 12.73 1.15 53.72
C ASN A 710 12.87 2.57 53.20
N GLU A 711 11.85 3.10 52.53
CA GLU A 711 11.81 4.49 52.06
C GLU A 711 11.61 5.46 53.21
N GLU A 712 11.94 6.71 52.97
CA GLU A 712 11.86 7.81 53.95
C GLU A 712 10.97 8.93 53.44
N VAL A 713 10.25 9.57 54.33
CA VAL A 713 9.42 10.77 54.04
C VAL A 713 10.27 11.98 54.29
N LEU A 714 10.66 12.70 53.23
CA LEU A 714 11.24 14.00 53.30
C LEU A 714 10.14 15.07 53.37
N THR A 715 10.23 15.96 54.36
CA THR A 715 9.32 17.08 54.48
C THR A 715 10.09 18.39 54.54
N ALA A 716 9.67 19.42 53.79
CA ALA A 716 10.25 20.75 53.74
C ALA A 716 9.22 21.83 54.12
N THR A 717 9.66 22.90 54.74
CA THR A 717 8.82 24.02 55.20
C THR A 717 9.21 25.34 54.57
N GLU A 718 8.31 26.35 54.64
CA GLU A 718 8.48 27.68 54.03
C GLU A 718 9.76 28.36 54.45
N GLU A 719 10.21 28.21 55.70
CA GLU A 719 11.43 28.84 56.25
C GLU A 719 12.70 28.06 56.01
N GLY A 720 12.67 27.06 55.07
CA GLY A 720 13.84 26.30 54.64
C GLY A 720 14.33 25.27 55.67
N LEU A 721 13.47 24.84 56.60
CA LEU A 721 13.75 23.73 57.48
C LEU A 721 13.12 22.47 56.93
N GLY A 722 13.67 21.31 57.25
CA GLY A 722 13.12 20.02 56.84
C GLY A 722 13.81 18.85 57.47
N LYS A 723 13.33 17.62 57.19
CA LYS A 723 13.86 16.39 57.77
C LYS A 723 13.43 15.18 56.98
N ARG A 724 14.20 14.13 57.12
CA ARG A 724 13.76 12.80 56.71
C ARG A 724 13.16 12.06 57.89
N THR A 725 12.16 11.25 57.69
CA THR A 725 11.51 10.41 58.71
C THR A 725 11.18 9.03 58.05
N ALA A 726 11.60 7.95 58.75
CA ALA A 726 11.30 6.61 58.23
C ALA A 726 9.76 6.41 58.00
N VAL A 727 9.42 5.80 56.90
CA VAL A 727 8.03 5.51 56.52
C VAL A 727 7.33 4.68 57.64
N SER A 728 8.09 3.77 58.29
CA SER A 728 7.61 2.95 59.40
C SER A 728 7.10 3.72 60.59
N GLU A 729 7.53 4.94 60.82
CA GLU A 729 6.97 5.83 61.87
C GLU A 729 5.55 6.33 61.58
N TYR A 730 5.09 6.29 60.33
CA TYR A 730 3.73 6.63 59.95
C TYR A 730 2.85 5.41 59.99
N ARG A 731 2.13 5.23 61.13
CA ARG A 731 1.19 4.12 61.24
C ARG A 731 0.20 4.07 60.05
N LYS A 732 -0.03 2.90 59.52
CA LYS A 732 -1.05 2.65 58.52
C LYS A 732 -2.45 2.88 59.15
N GLN A 733 -3.27 3.66 58.54
CA GLN A 733 -4.65 4.01 58.94
C GLN A 733 -5.62 3.75 57.81
N THR A 734 -6.92 3.69 58.11
CA THR A 734 -7.94 3.75 57.06
C THR A 734 -8.03 5.20 56.50
N ARG A 735 -8.35 5.37 55.24
CA ARG A 735 -8.55 6.71 54.64
C ARG A 735 -9.61 7.53 55.40
N GLY A 736 -9.56 8.87 55.31
CA GLY A 736 -10.52 9.77 55.92
C GLY A 736 -10.30 10.03 57.41
N GLY A 737 -9.19 9.48 58.03
CA GLY A 737 -8.74 9.81 59.37
C GLY A 737 -8.14 11.21 59.51
N LYS A 738 -7.87 11.66 60.74
CA LYS A 738 -7.25 12.97 61.01
C LYS A 738 -5.74 12.99 60.75
N GLY A 739 -5.13 11.82 60.48
CA GLY A 739 -3.72 11.69 60.35
C GLY A 739 -2.92 11.76 61.67
N VAL A 740 -1.59 11.83 61.51
CA VAL A 740 -0.61 11.97 62.62
C VAL A 740 0.28 13.19 62.36
N ILE A 741 0.94 13.67 63.41
CA ILE A 741 1.90 14.79 63.24
C ILE A 741 3.04 14.27 62.38
N ASN A 742 3.32 14.98 61.29
CA ASN A 742 4.44 14.76 60.40
C ASN A 742 5.63 15.63 60.81
N ILE A 743 5.42 16.95 60.97
CA ILE A 743 6.40 17.93 61.43
C ILE A 743 5.75 18.91 62.37
N LYS A 744 6.49 19.41 63.35
CA LYS A 744 5.98 20.45 64.28
C LYS A 744 6.07 21.81 63.62
N VAL A 745 4.96 22.36 63.18
CA VAL A 745 4.81 23.70 62.59
C VAL A 745 4.80 24.72 63.72
N THR A 746 5.69 25.76 63.59
CA THR A 746 5.84 26.89 64.48
C THR A 746 6.15 28.14 63.67
N GLU A 747 6.14 29.34 64.25
CA GLU A 747 6.57 30.56 63.57
C GLU A 747 7.99 30.45 62.98
N LYS A 748 8.87 29.65 63.60
CA LYS A 748 10.24 29.42 63.18
C LYS A 748 10.34 28.46 61.96
N THR A 749 9.44 27.51 61.83
CA THR A 749 9.47 26.55 60.74
C THR A 749 8.68 27.05 59.56
N GLY A 750 7.68 27.85 59.74
CA GLY A 750 6.70 28.16 58.72
C GLY A 750 5.83 26.95 58.42
N ALA A 751 4.91 27.04 57.45
CA ALA A 751 4.03 25.99 56.99
C ALA A 751 4.79 24.95 56.16
N VAL A 752 4.25 23.75 56.04
CA VAL A 752 4.77 22.69 55.12
C VAL A 752 4.50 23.11 53.67
N VAL A 753 5.51 23.06 52.81
CA VAL A 753 5.39 23.39 51.40
C VAL A 753 5.44 22.16 50.49
N GLY A 754 6.04 21.06 50.98
CA GLY A 754 6.11 19.84 50.19
C GLY A 754 6.55 18.63 51.03
N MET A 755 6.17 17.49 50.57
CA MET A 755 6.59 16.18 51.06
C MET A 755 6.88 15.28 49.88
N LYS A 756 7.93 14.45 49.98
CA LYS A 756 8.26 13.44 48.97
C LYS A 756 8.77 12.18 49.67
N VAL A 757 8.34 11.02 49.17
CA VAL A 757 8.91 9.74 49.57
C VAL A 757 10.20 9.54 48.77
N ILE A 758 11.29 9.32 49.47
CA ILE A 758 12.61 9.27 48.85
C ILE A 758 13.40 8.03 49.31
N ASN A 759 14.30 7.56 48.45
CA ASN A 759 15.45 6.78 48.88
C ASN A 759 16.58 7.72 49.31
N PRO A 760 17.32 7.45 50.38
CA PRO A 760 18.37 8.34 50.87
C PRO A 760 19.45 8.73 49.85
N GLU A 761 19.69 7.84 48.88
CA GLU A 761 20.66 8.01 47.79
C GLU A 761 20.22 9.08 46.74
N GLN A 762 18.96 9.52 46.75
CA GLN A 762 18.44 10.50 45.80
C GLN A 762 18.90 11.92 46.14
N GLU A 763 19.10 12.73 45.09
CA GLU A 763 19.36 14.17 45.25
C GLU A 763 18.05 14.95 45.30
N ILE A 764 18.05 15.96 46.14
CA ILE A 764 16.89 16.81 46.44
C ILE A 764 17.12 18.23 45.91
N LEU A 765 16.11 18.74 45.20
CA LEU A 765 16.06 20.12 44.75
C LEU A 765 15.06 20.91 45.61
N LEU A 766 15.48 22.01 46.18
CA LEU A 766 14.64 23.01 46.84
C LEU A 766 14.63 24.29 46.00
N ILE A 767 13.46 24.87 45.83
CA ILE A 767 13.26 26.06 45.02
C ILE A 767 12.58 27.12 45.88
N THR A 768 13.11 28.36 45.83
CA THR A 768 12.52 29.47 46.54
C THR A 768 11.64 30.35 45.67
N ALA A 769 10.79 31.20 46.27
CA ALA A 769 9.95 32.16 45.59
C ALA A 769 10.75 33.15 44.72
N ALA A 770 11.98 33.50 45.14
CA ALA A 770 12.90 34.29 44.36
C ALA A 770 13.63 33.51 43.24
N GLY A 771 13.30 32.23 43.00
CA GLY A 771 13.90 31.43 41.94
C GLY A 771 15.27 30.84 42.28
N ILE A 772 15.71 30.86 43.53
CA ILE A 772 16.98 30.25 43.96
C ILE A 772 16.78 28.75 44.10
N ILE A 773 17.68 28.00 43.47
CA ILE A 773 17.65 26.53 43.54
C ILE A 773 18.87 26.05 44.30
N ILE A 774 18.64 25.12 45.24
CA ILE A 774 19.68 24.36 45.90
C ILE A 774 19.51 22.88 45.62
N ARG A 775 20.63 22.21 45.36
CA ARG A 775 20.69 20.75 45.20
C ARG A 775 21.42 20.19 46.41
N ILE A 776 20.77 19.26 47.09
CA ILE A 776 21.25 18.66 48.32
C ILE A 776 21.23 17.13 48.15
N ASP A 777 22.26 16.46 48.63
CA ASP A 777 22.30 15.02 48.75
C ASP A 777 21.28 14.57 49.81
N GLY A 778 20.41 13.60 49.49
CA GLY A 778 19.42 13.11 50.42
C GLY A 778 20.06 12.50 51.69
N GLU A 779 21.21 11.79 51.57
CA GLU A 779 21.94 11.27 52.70
C GLU A 779 22.42 12.40 53.66
N GLY A 780 22.71 13.57 53.11
CA GLY A 780 23.14 14.74 53.90
C GLY A 780 22.05 15.33 54.83
N ILE A 781 20.79 14.98 54.62
CA ILE A 781 19.66 15.43 55.45
C ILE A 781 19.47 14.52 56.63
N SER A 782 19.47 15.10 57.84
CA SER A 782 19.35 14.29 59.07
C SER A 782 17.97 13.66 59.21
N GLN A 783 17.96 12.38 59.65
CA GLN A 783 16.74 11.65 59.97
C GLN A 783 16.26 11.97 61.36
N PHE A 784 14.96 12.28 61.51
CA PHE A 784 14.34 12.61 62.77
C PHE A 784 12.95 11.98 62.90
N GLY A 785 12.51 11.78 64.15
CA GLY A 785 11.15 11.32 64.40
C GLY A 785 10.10 12.38 64.01
N ARG A 786 8.85 11.96 63.84
CA ARG A 786 7.73 12.78 63.34
C ARG A 786 7.50 14.10 64.05
N ASN A 787 7.68 14.18 65.36
CA ASN A 787 7.40 15.36 66.17
C ASN A 787 8.53 16.42 66.15
N ALA A 788 9.61 16.19 65.44
CA ALA A 788 10.76 17.10 65.37
C ALA A 788 10.45 18.28 64.40
N GLN A 789 11.12 19.43 64.61
CA GLN A 789 11.04 20.62 63.72
C GLN A 789 11.96 20.50 62.48
N GLY A 790 12.86 19.49 62.45
CA GLY A 790 13.86 19.31 61.39
C GLY A 790 15.10 20.18 61.56
N VAL A 791 15.95 20.20 60.54
CA VAL A 791 17.16 20.98 60.42
C VAL A 791 17.05 21.95 59.25
N LYS A 792 17.96 22.90 59.19
CA LYS A 792 18.05 23.87 58.10
C LYS A 792 18.54 23.15 56.86
N LEU A 793 17.70 23.09 55.82
CA LEU A 793 18.03 22.55 54.49
C LEU A 793 18.69 23.62 53.62
N MET A 794 18.20 24.87 53.70
CA MET A 794 18.80 25.96 52.97
C MET A 794 18.72 27.28 53.80
N THR A 795 19.63 28.19 53.49
CA THR A 795 19.61 29.56 54.07
C THR A 795 18.86 30.47 53.09
N LEU A 796 17.78 31.07 53.53
CA LEU A 796 16.96 31.98 52.74
C LEU A 796 17.46 33.43 52.91
N ASN A 797 17.28 34.22 51.85
CA ASN A 797 17.42 35.67 51.92
C ASN A 797 16.23 36.28 52.69
N GLU A 798 16.38 37.53 53.15
CA GLU A 798 15.33 38.22 53.91
C GLU A 798 14.06 38.37 53.04
N GLY A 799 12.95 37.81 53.52
CA GLY A 799 11.63 37.84 52.84
C GLY A 799 11.44 36.76 51.80
N ASP A 800 12.42 35.87 51.52
CA ASP A 800 12.27 34.74 50.60
C ASP A 800 11.71 33.50 51.33
N LYS A 801 11.01 32.59 50.61
CA LYS A 801 10.44 31.38 51.12
C LYS A 801 10.68 30.21 50.16
N VAL A 802 10.80 28.99 50.70
CA VAL A 802 10.76 27.78 49.89
C VAL A 802 9.35 27.59 49.38
N VAL A 803 9.20 27.28 48.08
CA VAL A 803 7.91 27.09 47.40
C VAL A 803 7.76 25.72 46.77
N SER A 804 8.86 24.98 46.50
CA SER A 804 8.80 23.66 45.86
C SER A 804 9.93 22.74 46.29
N LEU A 805 9.64 21.43 46.26
CA LEU A 805 10.53 20.35 46.60
C LEU A 805 10.42 19.27 45.51
N ALA A 806 11.55 18.85 44.95
CA ALA A 806 11.60 17.73 43.99
C ALA A 806 12.75 16.77 44.33
N ALA A 807 12.56 15.49 44.06
CA ALA A 807 13.60 14.46 44.15
C ALA A 807 14.07 14.07 42.74
N VAL A 808 15.38 13.93 42.55
CA VAL A 808 16.00 13.52 41.30
C VAL A 808 16.67 12.17 41.51
N GLN A 809 16.38 11.19 40.67
CA GLN A 809 17.12 9.90 40.71
C GLN A 809 18.55 10.13 40.26
N GLN A 810 19.53 9.60 41.03
CA GLN A 810 20.86 9.40 40.47
C GLN A 810 20.83 8.27 39.47
N ASP A 811 21.30 8.52 38.25
CA ASP A 811 21.59 7.48 37.29
C ASP A 811 22.69 6.57 37.87
N ASN A 812 22.34 5.36 38.31
CA ASN A 812 23.32 4.30 38.52
C ASN A 812 23.83 3.88 37.15
N GLU A 813 25.16 3.99 36.93
CA GLU A 813 25.94 3.54 35.76
C GLU A 813 25.63 2.08 35.31
#